data_44cef16fe44924efefd22a3142f61e8c
#
_entry.id   44cef16fe44924efefd22a3142f61e8c
#
_cell.length_a   1.000
_cell.length_b   1.000
_cell.length_c   1.000
_cell.angle_alpha   90.00
_cell.angle_beta   90.00
_cell.angle_gamma   90.00
#
_symmetry.space_group_name_H-M   'P 1'
#
loop_
_entity.id
_entity.type
_entity.pdbx_description
1 polymer ?
#
loop_
_entity_poly.entity_id
_entity_poly.type
_entity_poly.pdbx_seq_one_letter_code
_entity_poly.pdbx_strand_id
1 'polypeptide(L)'
;MKKVYLFLLVITAMTGARAQQMEFRLIDEMGARLYDINDSGNAVHSGSYYSYTNNVTTPTEGGQATNRLNNAGDVAGESAIAISEEENLAQAAFRKGGTWYNIGYFAGETPSSSSFASANDISQNSKYVTGQIGATGFTSWPFLYNTETNTLTKLVGGNDYINGRGEAVNNSGIVVGFADREDLVTTGTFWMPVYFEANGTIHYIDMEHLESGEAADVNNAGQVVGYKGGKPFIYDITTGIYKSFNPPPGFTTAVFTSVSENGIALGYAGNAGNREVIIYHPSLGSGPIFLKDILARNGVNITTFDNKLGTGMNISPNGNFICGFDNTVPPFFAGGWVVNLNNLLLGTNDCKITCPENTEVTIASVSQTSAAVNYTLPVVCGASSSTGLTTVLVSGFESGSQFPLGTTDVVHNLVDANGKVLYVCSFQVTVKDIYCSTAPQYGVDAITKVQFAGIDNVSDPYPTEPNEFYLHKVGEVYQGSEYPVLIEANTNGGYDYATVFVDWNQNGLFTDAGEIYEVGAVTSDGMDGAQITGKITVPSTAAVGKARMRVMLSWDAPMTTPCDNAAYQYGQAEDYMLDVKQSLGVNEINSKSISYYPNPVKDILNLVSDKNVTSVSVYSIKGKLVKNFANLDEAKVQLNLSKLTAGMYVVKATTKDNKTKTFKVIKK
;
A
#
# COMPACT_ATOMS: atom_id res chain seq x y z
N MET A 1 -81.77 1.32 32.00
CA MET A 1 -80.57 2.07 32.44
C MET A 1 -79.34 1.33 31.96
N LYS A 2 -78.80 1.80 30.82
CA LYS A 2 -77.52 1.22 30.25
C LYS A 2 -76.39 2.06 30.81
N LYS A 3 -75.42 1.40 31.52
CA LYS A 3 -74.20 2.02 31.99
C LYS A 3 -73.19 1.99 30.84
N VAL A 4 -72.76 3.18 30.36
CA VAL A 4 -71.71 3.38 29.41
C VAL A 4 -70.42 3.50 30.22
N TYR A 5 -69.49 2.56 30.05
CA TYR A 5 -68.09 2.64 30.56
C TYR A 5 -67.23 3.40 29.55
N LEU A 6 -66.82 4.61 29.94
CA LEU A 6 -65.85 5.41 29.22
C LEU A 6 -64.44 4.88 29.53
N PHE A 7 -63.76 4.18 28.57
CA PHE A 7 -62.37 3.82 28.69
C PHE A 7 -61.53 5.03 28.31
N LEU A 8 -60.92 5.63 29.32
CA LEU A 8 -59.89 6.65 29.10
C LEU A 8 -58.59 5.95 28.70
N LEU A 9 -58.24 6.03 27.42
CA LEU A 9 -56.95 5.57 26.91
C LEU A 9 -55.91 6.64 27.27
N VAL A 10 -55.14 6.41 28.34
CA VAL A 10 -53.95 7.22 28.64
C VAL A 10 -52.85 6.78 27.70
N ILE A 11 -52.67 7.52 26.62
CA ILE A 11 -51.46 7.40 25.77
C ILE A 11 -50.34 8.09 26.56
N THR A 12 -49.58 7.33 27.33
CA THR A 12 -48.25 7.76 27.77
C THR A 12 -47.38 7.84 26.55
N ALA A 13 -47.16 9.04 26.04
CA ALA A 13 -46.08 9.31 25.11
C ALA A 13 -44.75 8.97 25.83
N MET A 14 -44.25 7.75 25.62
CA MET A 14 -42.85 7.46 25.87
C MET A 14 -42.08 8.32 24.88
N THR A 15 -41.61 9.48 25.32
CA THR A 15 -40.47 10.14 24.70
C THR A 15 -39.24 9.29 25.04
N GLY A 16 -39.11 8.17 24.34
CA GLY A 16 -37.85 7.49 24.29
C GLY A 16 -36.84 8.49 23.73
N ALA A 17 -35.86 8.87 24.53
CA ALA A 17 -34.70 9.53 24.02
C ALA A 17 -34.16 8.61 22.89
N ARG A 18 -34.38 8.98 21.62
CA ARG A 18 -33.72 8.34 20.50
C ARG A 18 -32.24 8.58 20.79
N ALA A 19 -31.47 7.51 20.99
CA ALA A 19 -30.04 7.62 20.92
C ALA A 19 -29.75 8.39 19.64
N GLN A 20 -29.08 9.50 19.77
CA GLN A 20 -28.74 10.35 18.64
C GLN A 20 -27.90 9.48 17.67
N GLN A 21 -28.35 9.32 16.45
CA GLN A 21 -27.73 8.44 15.44
C GLN A 21 -26.61 9.22 14.74
N MET A 22 -25.56 8.55 14.26
CA MET A 22 -24.59 9.18 13.35
C MET A 22 -25.29 9.82 12.18
N GLU A 23 -24.77 10.93 11.70
CA GLU A 23 -25.37 11.68 10.60
C GLU A 23 -24.30 12.07 9.58
N PHE A 24 -24.64 11.92 8.30
CA PHE A 24 -23.89 12.46 7.17
C PHE A 24 -24.70 13.57 6.51
N ARG A 25 -24.07 14.70 6.26
CA ARG A 25 -24.66 15.82 5.51
C ARG A 25 -23.77 16.22 4.36
N LEU A 26 -24.34 16.24 3.17
CA LEU A 26 -23.73 16.87 2.00
C LEU A 26 -24.05 18.37 2.04
N ILE A 27 -23.05 19.22 1.81
CA ILE A 27 -23.23 20.66 1.67
C ILE A 27 -23.45 20.93 0.19
N ASP A 28 -24.69 21.30 -0.16
CA ASP A 28 -25.18 21.39 -1.54
C ASP A 28 -24.76 22.72 -2.22
N GLU A 29 -23.47 23.08 -2.08
CA GLU A 29 -22.87 24.21 -2.77
C GLU A 29 -21.75 23.74 -3.69
N MET A 30 -21.85 24.13 -4.98
CA MET A 30 -20.83 23.84 -5.98
C MET A 30 -19.49 24.45 -5.57
N GLY A 31 -18.46 23.59 -5.34
CA GLY A 31 -17.12 24.01 -4.96
C GLY A 31 -16.85 24.19 -3.48
N ALA A 32 -17.81 23.84 -2.59
CA ALA A 32 -17.60 23.88 -1.15
C ALA A 32 -16.53 22.88 -0.72
N ARG A 33 -15.35 23.36 -0.40
CA ARG A 33 -14.27 22.60 0.26
C ARG A 33 -14.25 23.02 1.72
N LEU A 34 -14.76 22.17 2.61
CA LEU A 34 -14.69 22.45 4.03
C LEU A 34 -13.28 22.18 4.54
N TYR A 35 -12.68 23.19 5.16
CA TYR A 35 -11.28 23.14 5.63
C TYR A 35 -11.18 22.81 7.11
N ASP A 36 -12.15 23.29 7.92
CA ASP A 36 -12.12 23.10 9.36
C ASP A 36 -13.52 23.06 9.96
N ILE A 37 -13.65 22.47 11.17
CA ILE A 37 -14.90 22.25 11.87
C ILE A 37 -14.72 22.31 13.39
N ASN A 38 -15.64 22.96 14.11
CA ASN A 38 -15.61 23.05 15.56
C ASN A 38 -16.57 22.08 16.26
N ASP A 39 -16.60 22.10 17.60
CA ASP A 39 -17.43 21.23 18.44
C ASP A 39 -18.94 21.43 18.29
N SER A 40 -19.37 22.51 17.67
CA SER A 40 -20.76 22.77 17.32
C SER A 40 -21.11 22.27 15.90
N GLY A 41 -20.15 21.68 15.17
CA GLY A 41 -20.31 21.28 13.79
C GLY A 41 -20.29 22.43 12.79
N ASN A 42 -19.98 23.65 13.23
CA ASN A 42 -19.83 24.78 12.32
C ASN A 42 -18.49 24.65 11.61
N ALA A 43 -18.47 24.92 10.30
CA ALA A 43 -17.31 24.73 9.45
C ALA A 43 -16.99 25.97 8.60
N VAL A 44 -15.75 26.05 8.14
CA VAL A 44 -15.30 27.12 7.24
C VAL A 44 -14.85 26.54 5.90
N HIS A 45 -15.08 27.32 4.84
CA HIS A 45 -14.47 27.11 3.53
C HIS A 45 -14.15 28.45 2.90
N SER A 46 -13.35 28.48 1.85
CA SER A 46 -12.83 29.72 1.24
C SER A 46 -13.91 30.79 1.10
N GLY A 47 -13.86 31.81 1.97
CA GLY A 47 -14.79 32.95 1.96
C GLY A 47 -16.21 32.69 2.47
N SER A 48 -16.47 31.57 3.16
CA SER A 48 -17.81 31.25 3.69
C SER A 48 -17.77 30.50 5.01
N TYR A 49 -18.88 30.55 5.72
CA TYR A 49 -19.09 29.93 7.02
C TYR A 49 -20.35 29.05 6.99
N TYR A 50 -20.20 27.76 7.27
CA TYR A 50 -21.33 26.84 7.39
C TYR A 50 -21.78 26.69 8.83
N SER A 51 -23.08 26.82 9.06
CA SER A 51 -23.73 26.57 10.36
C SER A 51 -24.42 25.21 10.36
N TYR A 52 -23.93 24.27 11.15
CA TYR A 52 -24.51 22.93 11.26
C TYR A 52 -25.94 22.97 11.82
N THR A 53 -26.15 23.76 12.87
CA THR A 53 -27.49 23.87 13.52
C THR A 53 -28.55 24.39 12.57
N ASN A 54 -28.22 25.40 11.77
CA ASN A 54 -29.15 26.02 10.83
C ASN A 54 -29.14 25.38 9.44
N ASN A 55 -28.12 24.54 9.15
CA ASN A 55 -27.85 23.95 7.83
C ASN A 55 -27.80 25.02 6.72
N VAL A 56 -27.04 26.08 6.96
CA VAL A 56 -26.95 27.24 6.05
C VAL A 56 -25.47 27.65 5.92
N THR A 57 -25.07 27.94 4.71
CA THR A 57 -23.77 28.58 4.41
C THR A 57 -23.99 30.09 4.22
N THR A 58 -23.11 30.89 4.83
CA THR A 58 -23.13 32.35 4.71
C THR A 58 -21.73 32.83 4.26
N PRO A 59 -21.64 33.75 3.27
CA PRO A 59 -20.38 34.37 2.92
C PRO A 59 -19.73 35.08 4.12
N THR A 60 -18.39 35.08 4.18
CA THR A 60 -17.67 35.94 5.14
C THR A 60 -17.77 37.38 4.73
N GLU A 61 -17.95 38.27 5.72
CA GLU A 61 -17.96 39.70 5.45
C GLU A 61 -16.62 40.20 4.92
N GLY A 62 -16.63 41.01 3.88
CA GLY A 62 -15.44 41.65 3.33
C GLY A 62 -14.57 40.78 2.39
N GLY A 63 -14.99 39.56 2.03
CA GLY A 63 -14.29 38.71 1.05
C GLY A 63 -12.96 38.14 1.55
N GLN A 64 -12.74 38.08 2.86
CA GLN A 64 -11.58 37.44 3.46
C GLN A 64 -11.64 35.93 3.30
N ALA A 65 -10.48 35.31 3.05
CA ALA A 65 -10.35 33.85 3.07
C ALA A 65 -10.32 33.32 4.51
N THR A 66 -10.92 32.14 4.72
CA THR A 66 -10.99 31.47 6.01
C THR A 66 -10.34 30.09 5.89
N ASN A 67 -9.35 29.78 6.75
CA ASN A 67 -8.60 28.52 6.72
C ASN A 67 -8.98 27.60 7.88
N ARG A 68 -8.97 28.12 9.13
CA ARG A 68 -9.28 27.36 10.35
C ARG A 68 -10.18 28.17 11.28
N LEU A 69 -10.96 27.46 12.11
CA LEU A 69 -11.77 28.07 13.16
C LEU A 69 -11.62 27.31 14.49
N ASN A 70 -11.80 27.99 15.61
CA ASN A 70 -11.84 27.37 16.92
C ASN A 70 -13.29 27.25 17.48
N ASN A 71 -13.41 26.74 18.69
CA ASN A 71 -14.69 26.57 19.36
C ASN A 71 -15.38 27.89 19.74
N ALA A 72 -14.65 28.97 19.86
CA ALA A 72 -15.20 30.31 20.07
C ALA A 72 -15.77 30.94 18.77
N GLY A 73 -15.52 30.31 17.61
CA GLY A 73 -15.87 30.85 16.30
C GLY A 73 -14.89 31.92 15.81
N ASP A 74 -13.71 32.02 16.43
CA ASP A 74 -12.60 32.84 15.93
C ASP A 74 -11.90 32.10 14.78
N VAL A 75 -11.35 32.82 13.81
CA VAL A 75 -10.92 32.26 12.53
C VAL A 75 -9.51 32.76 12.18
N ALA A 76 -8.67 31.89 11.67
CA ALA A 76 -7.44 32.22 10.95
C ALA A 76 -7.69 32.27 9.45
N GLY A 77 -7.00 33.14 8.72
CA GLY A 77 -7.17 33.26 7.27
C GLY A 77 -6.34 34.39 6.65
N GLU A 78 -6.92 35.00 5.66
CA GLU A 78 -6.27 36.06 4.87
C GLU A 78 -7.18 37.26 4.70
N SER A 79 -6.57 38.45 4.64
CA SER A 79 -7.20 39.68 4.21
C SER A 79 -6.41 40.30 3.05
N ALA A 80 -7.02 41.24 2.34
CA ALA A 80 -6.33 41.96 1.28
C ALA A 80 -5.64 43.23 1.81
N ILE A 81 -4.44 43.51 1.33
CA ILE A 81 -3.74 44.79 1.50
C ILE A 81 -3.49 45.40 0.13
N ALA A 82 -3.92 46.66 -0.08
CA ALA A 82 -3.62 47.39 -1.29
C ALA A 82 -2.13 47.82 -1.29
N ILE A 83 -1.41 47.45 -2.34
CA ILE A 83 -0.01 47.88 -2.57
C ILE A 83 0.07 48.93 -3.66
N SER A 84 -0.92 49.05 -4.52
CA SER A 84 -1.13 50.12 -5.49
C SER A 84 -2.64 50.35 -5.73
N GLU A 85 -3.00 51.30 -6.61
CA GLU A 85 -4.40 51.54 -6.98
C GLU A 85 -5.05 50.34 -7.71
N GLU A 86 -4.24 49.46 -8.33
CA GLU A 86 -4.70 48.32 -9.13
C GLU A 86 -4.33 46.95 -8.54
N GLU A 87 -3.52 46.89 -7.47
CA GLU A 87 -2.95 45.65 -6.95
C GLU A 87 -3.20 45.46 -5.46
N ASN A 88 -3.80 44.33 -5.12
CA ASN A 88 -3.99 43.87 -3.75
C ASN A 88 -3.17 42.59 -3.52
N LEU A 89 -2.57 42.47 -2.35
CA LEU A 89 -1.91 41.24 -1.89
C LEU A 89 -2.67 40.58 -0.75
N ALA A 90 -2.58 39.25 -0.66
CA ALA A 90 -3.01 38.51 0.51
C ALA A 90 -2.04 38.76 1.68
N GLN A 91 -2.58 39.06 2.84
CA GLN A 91 -1.83 39.15 4.10
C GLN A 91 -2.45 38.24 5.15
N ALA A 92 -1.61 37.72 6.05
CA ALA A 92 -2.09 36.92 7.18
C ALA A 92 -3.00 37.77 8.07
N ALA A 93 -4.15 37.18 8.41
CA ALA A 93 -5.15 37.83 9.23
C ALA A 93 -5.89 36.82 10.11
N PHE A 94 -6.53 37.30 11.16
CA PHE A 94 -7.42 36.50 12.01
C PHE A 94 -8.64 37.30 12.40
N ARG A 95 -9.75 36.60 12.69
CA ARG A 95 -10.97 37.17 13.22
C ARG A 95 -11.15 36.71 14.66
N LYS A 96 -11.31 37.66 15.60
CA LYS A 96 -11.51 37.40 17.02
C LYS A 96 -12.67 38.24 17.55
N GLY A 97 -13.62 37.56 18.21
CA GLY A 97 -14.82 38.26 18.72
C GLY A 97 -15.61 38.97 17.64
N GLY A 98 -15.62 38.49 16.41
CA GLY A 98 -16.33 39.10 15.28
C GLY A 98 -15.53 40.16 14.51
N THR A 99 -14.35 40.57 14.97
CA THR A 99 -13.52 41.62 14.34
C THR A 99 -12.30 41.03 13.69
N TRP A 100 -11.99 41.46 12.45
CA TRP A 100 -10.78 41.09 11.73
C TRP A 100 -9.57 41.93 12.15
N TYR A 101 -8.41 41.27 12.31
CA TYR A 101 -7.14 41.84 12.65
C TYR A 101 -6.09 41.37 11.64
N ASN A 102 -5.32 42.31 11.12
CA ASN A 102 -4.22 42.01 10.20
C ASN A 102 -2.96 41.72 11.00
N ILE A 103 -2.26 40.63 10.65
CA ILE A 103 -0.97 40.27 11.19
C ILE A 103 0.13 40.98 10.39
N GLY A 104 -0.04 41.04 9.05
CA GLY A 104 0.88 41.70 8.15
C GLY A 104 2.12 40.86 7.82
N TYR A 105 3.25 41.53 7.67
CA TYR A 105 4.54 40.95 7.29
C TYR A 105 5.58 41.20 8.43
N PHE A 106 6.73 40.54 8.37
CA PHE A 106 7.77 40.71 9.37
C PHE A 106 8.33 42.14 9.34
N ALA A 107 8.77 42.61 10.49
CA ALA A 107 9.33 43.98 10.63
C ALA A 107 10.53 44.17 9.69
N GLY A 108 10.49 45.24 8.90
CA GLY A 108 11.54 45.59 7.92
C GLY A 108 11.35 44.97 6.54
N GLU A 109 10.36 44.10 6.34
CA GLU A 109 9.98 43.59 5.02
C GLU A 109 8.98 44.56 4.35
N THR A 110 9.21 44.83 3.06
CA THR A 110 8.30 45.64 2.23
C THR A 110 7.58 44.69 1.29
N PRO A 111 6.25 44.52 1.37
CA PRO A 111 5.50 43.69 0.45
C PRO A 111 5.67 44.12 -1.01
N SER A 112 5.76 43.17 -1.90
CA SER A 112 5.82 43.34 -3.35
C SER A 112 4.83 42.40 -4.02
N SER A 113 4.63 42.51 -5.32
CA SER A 113 3.72 41.63 -6.08
C SER A 113 4.01 40.13 -5.98
N SER A 114 5.19 39.76 -5.53
CA SER A 114 5.57 38.36 -5.27
C SER A 114 5.46 37.95 -3.79
N SER A 115 5.04 38.85 -2.91
CA SER A 115 4.87 38.57 -1.49
C SER A 115 3.53 37.91 -1.22
N PHE A 116 3.51 37.03 -0.22
CA PHE A 116 2.27 36.37 0.24
C PHE A 116 2.35 36.14 1.75
N ALA A 117 1.22 36.16 2.41
CA ALA A 117 1.12 35.77 3.80
C ALA A 117 -0.24 35.18 4.10
N SER A 118 -0.28 34.06 4.81
CA SER A 118 -1.50 33.35 5.19
C SER A 118 -1.42 32.93 6.65
N ALA A 119 -2.52 33.13 7.39
CA ALA A 119 -2.70 32.51 8.69
C ALA A 119 -3.43 31.17 8.49
N ASN A 120 -2.76 30.09 8.85
CA ASN A 120 -3.25 28.73 8.60
C ASN A 120 -4.08 28.19 9.77
N ASP A 121 -3.74 28.58 11.02
CA ASP A 121 -4.45 28.10 12.20
C ASP A 121 -4.50 29.12 13.35
N ILE A 122 -5.51 28.96 14.21
CA ILE A 122 -5.72 29.71 15.45
C ILE A 122 -6.00 28.77 16.61
N SER A 123 -5.23 28.88 17.69
CA SER A 123 -5.38 28.03 18.87
C SER A 123 -6.78 28.06 19.48
N GLN A 124 -7.19 26.99 20.16
CA GLN A 124 -8.53 26.88 20.76
C GLN A 124 -8.83 27.96 21.81
N ASN A 125 -7.79 28.50 22.46
CA ASN A 125 -7.91 29.64 23.40
C ASN A 125 -7.80 31.02 22.72
N SER A 126 -7.74 31.08 21.39
CA SER A 126 -7.61 32.30 20.57
C SER A 126 -6.38 33.15 20.91
N LYS A 127 -5.36 32.58 21.53
CA LYS A 127 -4.16 33.31 21.96
C LYS A 127 -3.08 33.32 20.89
N TYR A 128 -2.95 32.25 20.12
CA TYR A 128 -1.90 32.07 19.15
C TYR A 128 -2.47 31.85 17.75
N VAL A 129 -1.79 32.43 16.75
CA VAL A 129 -2.06 32.23 15.34
C VAL A 129 -0.76 31.84 14.65
N THR A 130 -0.81 30.89 13.73
CA THR A 130 0.35 30.46 12.94
C THR A 130 0.04 30.44 11.46
N GLY A 131 1.06 30.35 10.64
CA GLY A 131 0.97 30.25 9.19
C GLY A 131 2.31 30.48 8.52
N GLN A 132 2.29 31.17 7.39
CA GLN A 132 3.49 31.46 6.60
C GLN A 132 3.50 32.90 6.11
N ILE A 133 4.71 33.47 6.01
CA ILE A 133 4.96 34.77 5.40
C ILE A 133 6.13 34.62 4.44
N GLY A 134 5.95 35.00 3.17
CA GLY A 134 6.96 35.00 2.12
C GLY A 134 7.16 36.42 1.58
N ALA A 135 8.36 36.93 1.61
CA ALA A 135 8.69 38.30 1.16
C ALA A 135 8.99 38.35 -0.33
N THR A 136 9.65 37.34 -0.91
CA THR A 136 10.04 37.30 -2.33
C THR A 136 10.17 35.88 -2.82
N GLY A 137 9.56 35.55 -3.96
CA GLY A 137 9.76 34.28 -4.66
C GLY A 137 9.13 33.08 -3.94
N PHE A 138 9.81 31.93 -3.99
CA PHE A 138 9.29 30.65 -3.47
C PHE A 138 9.66 30.36 -2.00
N THR A 139 10.20 31.34 -1.27
CA THR A 139 10.60 31.14 0.12
C THR A 139 9.55 31.68 1.08
N SER A 140 9.17 30.85 2.05
CA SER A 140 8.26 31.22 3.12
C SER A 140 8.84 30.86 4.47
N TRP A 141 8.46 31.63 5.48
CA TRP A 141 8.84 31.37 6.86
C TRP A 141 7.60 31.12 7.71
N PRO A 142 7.62 30.08 8.56
CA PRO A 142 6.61 29.90 9.57
C PRO A 142 6.66 31.03 10.60
N PHE A 143 5.51 31.36 11.16
CA PHE A 143 5.42 32.39 12.20
C PHE A 143 4.54 31.93 13.37
N LEU A 144 4.75 32.55 14.53
CA LEU A 144 3.86 32.54 15.68
C LEU A 144 3.43 33.96 15.99
N TYR A 145 2.13 34.22 16.01
CA TYR A 145 1.57 35.50 16.44
C TYR A 145 0.81 35.34 17.75
N ASN A 146 1.16 36.14 18.74
CA ASN A 146 0.46 36.20 20.02
C ASN A 146 -0.58 37.35 20.00
N THR A 147 -1.85 37.01 20.03
CA THR A 147 -2.98 37.97 19.93
C THR A 147 -3.15 38.85 21.16
N GLU A 148 -2.61 38.46 22.31
CA GLU A 148 -2.68 39.23 23.58
C GLU A 148 -1.61 40.31 23.63
N THR A 149 -0.40 40.00 23.12
CA THR A 149 0.73 40.95 23.13
C THR A 149 0.96 41.63 21.79
N ASN A 150 0.24 41.21 20.74
CA ASN A 150 0.41 41.64 19.35
C ASN A 150 1.86 41.45 18.85
N THR A 151 2.48 40.31 19.25
CA THR A 151 3.86 40.02 18.90
C THR A 151 3.89 38.98 17.77
N LEU A 152 4.52 39.36 16.65
CA LEU A 152 4.80 38.44 15.52
C LEU A 152 6.25 37.94 15.64
N THR A 153 6.41 36.62 15.77
CA THR A 153 7.69 35.94 15.89
C THR A 153 7.94 35.09 14.63
N LYS A 154 9.10 35.29 14.01
CA LYS A 154 9.58 34.44 12.90
C LYS A 154 10.19 33.16 13.47
N LEU A 155 9.74 32.00 13.00
CA LEU A 155 10.18 30.69 13.50
C LEU A 155 11.28 30.15 12.59
N VAL A 156 12.55 30.46 12.91
CA VAL A 156 13.71 30.10 12.05
C VAL A 156 14.72 29.16 12.70
N GLY A 157 14.48 28.76 13.96
CA GLY A 157 15.29 27.74 14.63
C GLY A 157 16.78 28.08 14.82
N GLY A 158 17.15 29.36 14.77
CA GLY A 158 18.55 29.80 14.95
C GLY A 158 19.45 29.64 13.72
N ASN A 159 18.96 29.10 12.62
CA ASN A 159 19.61 29.08 11.31
C ASN A 159 19.09 30.24 10.46
N ASP A 160 19.97 30.86 9.69
CA ASP A 160 19.63 32.04 8.88
C ASP A 160 18.65 31.78 7.74
N TYR A 161 18.40 30.51 7.41
CA TYR A 161 17.55 30.15 6.30
C TYR A 161 16.77 28.85 6.58
N ILE A 162 15.45 28.96 6.72
CA ILE A 162 14.52 27.85 6.68
C ILE A 162 13.36 28.26 5.79
N ASN A 163 13.17 27.53 4.67
CA ASN A 163 11.91 27.59 3.95
C ASN A 163 10.96 26.64 4.66
N GLY A 164 9.81 27.11 5.09
CA GLY A 164 8.88 26.30 5.85
C GLY A 164 7.54 26.98 6.07
N ARG A 165 6.64 26.24 6.72
CA ARG A 165 5.27 26.66 6.98
C ARG A 165 4.80 26.15 8.33
N GLY A 166 4.08 26.99 9.08
CA GLY A 166 3.31 26.59 10.24
C GLY A 166 1.91 26.14 9.80
N GLU A 167 1.53 24.92 10.10
CA GLU A 167 0.23 24.35 9.73
C GLU A 167 -0.79 24.47 10.85
N ALA A 168 -0.40 24.14 12.07
CA ALA A 168 -1.30 24.19 13.22
C ALA A 168 -0.58 24.70 14.48
N VAL A 169 -1.37 25.21 15.45
CA VAL A 169 -0.87 25.73 16.73
C VAL A 169 -1.78 25.35 17.89
N ASN A 170 -1.20 24.81 18.97
CA ASN A 170 -1.94 24.51 20.19
C ASN A 170 -2.00 25.67 21.19
N ASN A 171 -2.71 25.47 22.29
CA ASN A 171 -2.90 26.50 23.34
C ASN A 171 -1.62 26.90 24.09
N SER A 172 -0.55 26.13 23.97
CA SER A 172 0.77 26.42 24.56
C SER A 172 1.68 27.20 23.61
N GLY A 173 1.26 27.44 22.36
CA GLY A 173 2.06 28.10 21.32
C GLY A 173 3.06 27.17 20.65
N ILE A 174 2.88 25.85 20.77
CA ILE A 174 3.60 24.87 19.94
C ILE A 174 3.03 24.95 18.53
N VAL A 175 3.89 25.22 17.56
CA VAL A 175 3.55 25.26 16.13
C VAL A 175 4.10 23.99 15.47
N VAL A 176 3.30 23.35 14.64
CA VAL A 176 3.74 22.22 13.81
C VAL A 176 3.65 22.57 12.33
N GLY A 177 4.43 21.87 11.49
CA GLY A 177 4.45 22.10 10.06
C GLY A 177 5.62 21.38 9.40
N PHE A 178 6.22 22.02 8.40
CA PHE A 178 7.45 21.53 7.79
C PHE A 178 8.54 22.62 7.73
N ALA A 179 9.77 22.18 7.62
CA ALA A 179 10.92 23.01 7.31
C ALA A 179 11.90 22.25 6.42
N ASP A 180 12.56 22.99 5.53
CA ASP A 180 13.61 22.44 4.68
C ASP A 180 14.78 21.95 5.51
N ARG A 181 15.35 20.85 5.11
CA ARG A 181 16.61 20.32 5.62
C ARG A 181 17.49 19.89 4.46
N GLU A 182 18.71 20.42 4.43
CA GLU A 182 19.73 19.95 3.51
C GLU A 182 20.32 18.62 3.99
N ASP A 183 20.37 17.65 3.12
CA ASP A 183 21.20 16.48 3.31
C ASP A 183 22.62 16.76 2.82
N LEU A 184 23.57 16.76 3.74
CA LEU A 184 24.99 17.01 3.44
C LEU A 184 25.64 15.85 2.66
N VAL A 185 25.02 14.69 2.59
CA VAL A 185 25.55 13.49 1.90
C VAL A 185 25.05 13.41 0.48
N THR A 186 23.74 13.55 0.26
CA THR A 186 23.11 13.44 -1.06
C THR A 186 22.93 14.78 -1.78
N THR A 187 23.23 15.91 -1.10
CA THR A 187 22.96 17.28 -1.59
C THR A 187 21.50 17.55 -1.94
N GLY A 188 20.57 16.71 -1.46
CA GLY A 188 19.13 16.88 -1.60
C GLY A 188 18.56 17.77 -0.50
N THR A 189 17.45 18.47 -0.81
CA THR A 189 16.67 19.21 0.18
C THR A 189 15.35 18.48 0.41
N PHE A 190 15.08 18.15 1.67
CA PHE A 190 13.85 17.46 2.08
C PHE A 190 12.96 18.38 2.90
N TRP A 191 11.67 18.33 2.67
CA TRP A 191 10.67 18.93 3.55
C TRP A 191 10.43 17.98 4.71
N MET A 192 10.92 18.36 5.89
CA MET A 192 10.84 17.51 7.06
C MET A 192 9.71 17.97 7.99
N PRO A 193 8.94 17.04 8.57
CA PRO A 193 7.97 17.40 9.60
C PRO A 193 8.70 17.95 10.84
N VAL A 194 8.20 19.06 11.36
CA VAL A 194 8.79 19.77 12.51
C VAL A 194 7.75 20.21 13.51
N TYR A 195 8.20 20.49 14.74
CA TYR A 195 7.48 21.39 15.64
C TYR A 195 8.42 22.49 16.14
N PHE A 196 7.84 23.63 16.45
CA PHE A 196 8.51 24.78 17.05
C PHE A 196 7.93 25.04 18.43
N GLU A 197 8.78 25.26 19.41
CA GLU A 197 8.38 25.82 20.68
C GLU A 197 8.03 27.31 20.53
N ALA A 198 7.27 27.87 21.48
CA ALA A 198 6.86 29.28 21.46
C ALA A 198 8.03 30.26 21.45
N ASN A 199 9.21 29.83 21.86
CA ASN A 199 10.46 30.61 21.84
C ASN A 199 11.19 30.57 20.48
N GLY A 200 10.66 29.80 19.51
CA GLY A 200 11.22 29.62 18.16
C GLY A 200 12.20 28.46 18.02
N THR A 201 12.45 27.66 19.07
CA THR A 201 13.28 26.43 18.94
C THR A 201 12.62 25.43 18.03
N ILE A 202 13.35 24.95 17.01
CA ILE A 202 12.88 23.95 16.04
C ILE A 202 13.28 22.55 16.48
N HIS A 203 12.38 21.60 16.28
CA HIS A 203 12.59 20.16 16.46
C HIS A 203 12.11 19.41 15.23
N TYR A 204 13.02 18.64 14.61
CA TYR A 204 12.67 17.75 13.49
C TYR A 204 12.12 16.43 14.00
N ILE A 205 11.00 15.98 13.42
CA ILE A 205 10.36 14.71 13.78
C ILE A 205 10.96 13.60 12.92
N ASP A 206 11.39 12.50 13.56
CA ASP A 206 12.03 11.33 12.90
C ASP A 206 13.23 11.71 12.04
N MET A 207 14.36 11.91 12.69
CA MET A 207 15.64 12.28 12.06
C MET A 207 16.38 11.10 11.40
N GLU A 208 15.92 9.88 11.62
CA GLU A 208 16.64 8.68 11.15
C GLU A 208 16.42 8.43 9.65
N HIS A 209 15.30 8.93 9.09
CA HIS A 209 14.96 8.75 7.70
C HIS A 209 14.79 10.11 7.01
N LEU A 210 15.53 10.33 5.93
CA LEU A 210 15.45 11.56 5.12
C LEU A 210 14.41 11.39 4.02
N GLU A 211 13.14 11.45 4.40
CA GLU A 211 11.98 11.40 3.50
C GLU A 211 11.16 12.68 3.68
N SER A 212 10.60 13.18 2.57
CA SER A 212 9.74 14.36 2.64
C SER A 212 8.44 14.07 3.38
N GLY A 213 8.01 15.04 4.18
CA GLY A 213 6.80 14.93 4.99
C GLY A 213 6.43 16.24 5.66
N GLU A 214 5.31 16.21 6.37
CA GLU A 214 4.73 17.38 7.03
C GLU A 214 4.00 16.98 8.30
N ALA A 215 4.14 17.78 9.36
CA ALA A 215 3.29 17.70 10.55
C ALA A 215 2.07 18.61 10.33
N ALA A 216 0.90 18.02 10.21
CA ALA A 216 -0.30 18.69 9.75
C ALA A 216 -1.13 19.32 10.88
N ASP A 217 -1.12 18.69 12.07
CA ASP A 217 -1.95 19.16 13.20
C ASP A 217 -1.36 18.73 14.54
N VAL A 218 -1.73 19.47 15.62
CA VAL A 218 -1.28 19.22 17.00
C VAL A 218 -2.38 19.53 18.01
N ASN A 219 -2.69 18.60 18.92
CA ASN A 219 -3.62 18.84 20.00
C ASN A 219 -2.93 19.43 21.26
N ASN A 220 -3.74 19.79 22.27
CA ASN A 220 -3.23 20.39 23.51
C ASN A 220 -2.47 19.39 24.42
N ALA A 221 -2.61 18.08 24.17
CA ALA A 221 -1.82 17.05 24.85
C ALA A 221 -0.43 16.87 24.23
N GLY A 222 -0.12 17.55 23.10
CA GLY A 222 1.16 17.43 22.40
C GLY A 222 1.24 16.25 21.45
N GLN A 223 0.10 15.67 21.05
CA GLN A 223 0.07 14.70 19.96
C GLN A 223 0.08 15.41 18.63
N VAL A 224 1.06 15.10 17.80
CA VAL A 224 1.26 15.60 16.45
C VAL A 224 0.89 14.53 15.45
N VAL A 225 0.18 14.89 14.39
CA VAL A 225 -0.13 14.01 13.27
C VAL A 225 0.33 14.61 11.97
N GLY A 226 0.58 13.75 10.97
CA GLY A 226 1.03 14.18 9.66
C GLY A 226 1.37 13.00 8.77
N TYR A 227 2.28 13.21 7.85
CA TYR A 227 2.80 12.16 6.98
C TYR A 227 4.30 12.31 6.73
N LYS A 228 4.96 11.19 6.40
CA LYS A 228 6.35 11.14 5.99
C LYS A 228 6.58 9.95 5.07
N GLY A 229 7.22 10.16 3.90
CA GLY A 229 7.42 9.09 2.91
C GLY A 229 6.12 8.41 2.46
N GLY A 230 5.02 9.18 2.34
CA GLY A 230 3.71 8.67 1.97
C GLY A 230 2.99 7.86 3.05
N LYS A 231 3.51 7.80 4.28
CA LYS A 231 2.93 7.08 5.42
C LYS A 231 2.42 8.05 6.48
N PRO A 232 1.21 7.87 7.02
CA PRO A 232 0.71 8.70 8.11
C PRO A 232 1.43 8.36 9.40
N PHE A 233 1.63 9.36 10.25
CA PHE A 233 2.27 9.17 11.55
C PHE A 233 1.55 9.89 12.69
N ILE A 234 1.82 9.44 13.90
CA ILE A 234 1.55 10.13 15.17
C ILE A 234 2.88 10.26 15.93
N TYR A 235 3.13 11.45 16.45
CA TYR A 235 4.26 11.74 17.30
C TYR A 235 3.80 12.41 18.59
N ASP A 236 4.30 11.95 19.73
CA ASP A 236 4.00 12.54 21.04
C ASP A 236 5.22 13.37 21.50
N ILE A 237 5.03 14.68 21.58
CA ILE A 237 6.09 15.62 21.96
C ILE A 237 6.63 15.33 23.37
N THR A 238 5.77 14.88 24.29
CA THR A 238 6.13 14.67 25.70
C THR A 238 7.00 13.44 25.88
N THR A 239 6.70 12.35 25.16
CA THR A 239 7.41 11.08 25.28
C THR A 239 8.47 10.86 24.21
N GLY A 240 8.44 11.64 23.11
CA GLY A 240 9.29 11.46 21.95
C GLY A 240 8.94 10.22 21.11
N ILE A 241 7.80 9.58 21.36
CA ILE A 241 7.41 8.36 20.64
C ILE A 241 6.86 8.72 19.27
N TYR A 242 7.51 8.20 18.22
CA TYR A 242 7.08 8.26 16.84
C TYR A 242 6.44 6.94 16.41
N LYS A 243 5.26 6.99 15.84
CA LYS A 243 4.55 5.82 15.31
C LYS A 243 4.08 6.10 13.89
N SER A 244 4.61 5.37 12.93
CA SER A 244 4.18 5.39 11.53
C SER A 244 3.24 4.23 11.24
N PHE A 245 2.35 4.40 10.25
CA PHE A 245 1.40 3.39 9.83
C PHE A 245 1.52 3.13 8.33
N ASN A 246 1.31 1.90 7.93
CA ASN A 246 1.15 1.60 6.50
C ASN A 246 -0.19 2.17 5.99
N PRO A 247 -0.25 2.62 4.72
CA PRO A 247 -1.52 2.93 4.09
C PRO A 247 -2.47 1.74 4.14
N PRO A 248 -3.79 1.96 4.23
CA PRO A 248 -4.76 0.87 4.15
C PRO A 248 -4.67 0.10 2.82
N PRO A 249 -5.16 -1.16 2.78
CA PRO A 249 -5.13 -1.98 1.57
C PRO A 249 -5.73 -1.29 0.34
N GLY A 250 -5.06 -1.43 -0.80
CA GLY A 250 -5.44 -0.79 -2.07
C GLY A 250 -4.93 0.65 -2.22
N PHE A 251 -4.09 1.14 -1.30
CA PHE A 251 -3.47 2.45 -1.38
C PHE A 251 -1.97 2.38 -1.05
N THR A 252 -1.19 3.13 -1.81
CA THR A 252 0.28 3.22 -1.61
C THR A 252 0.69 4.40 -0.73
N THR A 253 -0.18 5.38 -0.59
CA THR A 253 0.06 6.58 0.23
C THR A 253 -1.12 6.87 1.14
N ALA A 254 -0.83 7.41 2.30
CA ALA A 254 -1.83 7.96 3.21
C ALA A 254 -1.26 9.12 4.02
N VAL A 255 -2.12 10.00 4.50
CA VAL A 255 -1.75 11.15 5.33
C VAL A 255 -2.75 11.30 6.47
N PHE A 256 -2.32 11.78 7.64
CA PHE A 256 -3.22 12.36 8.62
C PHE A 256 -3.22 13.88 8.46
N THR A 257 -4.39 14.47 8.52
CA THR A 257 -4.64 15.92 8.33
C THR A 257 -5.02 16.63 9.61
N SER A 258 -5.57 15.91 10.59
CA SER A 258 -6.04 16.51 11.83
C SER A 258 -6.09 15.53 12.99
N VAL A 259 -6.00 16.05 14.23
CA VAL A 259 -6.11 15.29 15.47
C VAL A 259 -7.01 15.99 16.49
N SER A 260 -7.98 15.27 17.05
CA SER A 260 -8.83 15.78 18.11
C SER A 260 -8.13 15.79 19.48
N GLU A 261 -8.70 16.50 20.47
CA GLU A 261 -8.16 16.55 21.84
C GLU A 261 -8.18 15.18 22.56
N ASN A 262 -9.02 14.28 22.10
CA ASN A 262 -9.11 12.92 22.63
C ASN A 262 -8.28 11.90 21.80
N GLY A 263 -7.45 12.37 20.87
CA GLY A 263 -6.44 11.58 20.16
C GLY A 263 -6.95 10.83 18.93
N ILE A 264 -8.12 11.20 18.39
CA ILE A 264 -8.58 10.65 17.12
C ILE A 264 -7.85 11.36 15.99
N ALA A 265 -7.07 10.61 15.20
CA ALA A 265 -6.43 11.10 13.98
C ALA A 265 -7.35 10.88 12.78
N LEU A 266 -7.48 11.89 11.94
CA LEU A 266 -8.25 11.89 10.70
C LEU A 266 -7.32 12.18 9.52
N GLY A 267 -7.65 11.63 8.35
CA GLY A 267 -6.94 11.94 7.12
C GLY A 267 -7.54 11.23 5.91
N TYR A 268 -6.70 10.93 4.94
CA TYR A 268 -7.12 10.18 3.74
C TYR A 268 -5.99 9.29 3.23
N ALA A 269 -6.36 8.23 2.51
CA ALA A 269 -5.46 7.39 1.74
C ALA A 269 -5.65 7.66 0.24
N GLY A 270 -4.57 7.54 -0.54
CA GLY A 270 -4.58 7.69 -2.00
C GLY A 270 -4.23 9.08 -2.51
N ASN A 271 -4.12 9.17 -3.84
CA ASN A 271 -3.74 10.36 -4.58
C ASN A 271 -4.96 11.09 -5.19
N ALA A 272 -4.73 12.26 -5.79
CA ALA A 272 -5.78 13.05 -6.42
C ALA A 272 -6.62 12.20 -7.40
N GLY A 273 -7.95 12.26 -7.23
CA GLY A 273 -8.91 11.48 -8.03
C GLY A 273 -9.25 10.09 -7.47
N ASN A 274 -8.48 9.54 -6.53
CA ASN A 274 -8.77 8.27 -5.87
C ASN A 274 -8.42 8.35 -4.37
N ARG A 275 -9.08 9.24 -3.64
CA ARG A 275 -8.90 9.39 -2.19
C ARG A 275 -10.05 8.75 -1.43
N GLU A 276 -9.74 8.22 -0.25
CA GLU A 276 -10.73 7.74 0.71
C GLU A 276 -10.35 8.15 2.12
N VAL A 277 -11.33 8.58 2.90
CA VAL A 277 -11.11 9.08 4.27
C VAL A 277 -10.76 7.97 5.23
N ILE A 278 -9.68 8.17 5.97
CA ILE A 278 -9.21 7.27 7.03
C ILE A 278 -9.31 7.95 8.39
N ILE A 279 -9.50 7.12 9.41
CA ILE A 279 -9.56 7.52 10.80
C ILE A 279 -8.78 6.53 11.66
N TYR A 280 -8.10 7.02 12.68
CA TYR A 280 -7.37 6.18 13.63
C TYR A 280 -7.56 6.67 15.06
N HIS A 281 -7.75 5.72 15.95
CA HIS A 281 -7.57 5.86 17.40
C HIS A 281 -7.18 4.47 17.94
N PRO A 282 -6.35 4.36 19.00
CA PRO A 282 -5.96 3.05 19.53
C PRO A 282 -7.12 2.12 19.90
N SER A 283 -8.29 2.68 20.25
CA SER A 283 -9.51 1.89 20.52
C SER A 283 -10.19 1.35 19.26
N LEU A 284 -9.81 1.81 18.05
CA LEU A 284 -10.38 1.34 16.78
C LEU A 284 -9.54 0.22 16.15
N GLY A 285 -8.30 0.03 16.62
CA GLY A 285 -7.41 -0.98 16.10
C GLY A 285 -5.94 -0.56 16.09
N SER A 286 -5.09 -1.38 15.49
CA SER A 286 -3.65 -1.13 15.41
C SER A 286 -3.25 -0.16 14.30
N GLY A 287 -4.12 0.09 13.31
CA GLY A 287 -3.90 0.98 12.16
C GLY A 287 -5.12 1.78 11.74
N PRO A 288 -4.95 2.70 10.76
CA PRO A 288 -6.05 3.49 10.23
C PRO A 288 -7.08 2.62 9.49
N ILE A 289 -8.36 2.96 9.65
CA ILE A 289 -9.49 2.30 8.99
C ILE A 289 -10.32 3.32 8.20
N PHE A 290 -11.11 2.85 7.24
CA PHE A 290 -11.94 3.74 6.43
C PHE A 290 -13.16 4.25 7.20
N LEU A 291 -13.37 5.57 7.19
CA LEU A 291 -14.55 6.20 7.83
C LEU A 291 -15.85 5.70 7.20
N LYS A 292 -15.90 5.48 5.89
CA LYS A 292 -17.09 4.95 5.20
C LYS A 292 -17.57 3.62 5.78
N ASP A 293 -16.65 2.76 6.23
CA ASP A 293 -16.99 1.45 6.79
C ASP A 293 -17.67 1.62 8.17
N ILE A 294 -17.22 2.60 8.96
CA ILE A 294 -17.87 2.96 10.23
C ILE A 294 -19.30 3.47 9.95
N LEU A 295 -19.46 4.38 8.98
CA LEU A 295 -20.75 4.96 8.62
C LEU A 295 -21.72 3.88 8.12
N ALA A 296 -21.29 3.03 7.17
CA ALA A 296 -22.11 1.96 6.61
C ALA A 296 -22.60 0.97 7.69
N ARG A 297 -21.73 0.59 8.63
CA ARG A 297 -22.09 -0.30 9.76
C ARG A 297 -23.10 0.33 10.71
N ASN A 298 -23.16 1.64 10.77
CA ASN A 298 -24.15 2.39 11.57
C ASN A 298 -25.38 2.79 10.77
N GLY A 299 -25.54 2.25 9.53
CA GLY A 299 -26.72 2.50 8.69
C GLY A 299 -26.74 3.90 8.08
N VAL A 300 -25.61 4.61 8.05
CA VAL A 300 -25.47 5.92 7.44
C VAL A 300 -25.05 5.79 5.99
N ASN A 301 -25.88 6.26 5.08
CA ASN A 301 -25.58 6.29 3.65
C ASN A 301 -24.79 7.54 3.28
N ILE A 302 -23.71 7.35 2.52
CA ILE A 302 -22.95 8.44 1.89
C ILE A 302 -23.67 8.81 0.60
N THR A 303 -24.01 10.07 0.42
CA THR A 303 -24.77 10.60 -0.74
C THR A 303 -23.91 11.50 -1.64
N THR A 304 -22.59 11.36 -1.60
CA THR A 304 -21.67 11.97 -2.55
C THR A 304 -21.83 11.37 -3.94
N PHE A 305 -21.31 12.03 -4.96
CA PHE A 305 -21.53 11.67 -6.36
C PHE A 305 -21.15 10.22 -6.70
N ASP A 306 -20.03 9.72 -6.16
CA ASP A 306 -19.52 8.35 -6.41
C ASP A 306 -19.59 7.46 -5.17
N ASN A 307 -20.32 7.88 -4.12
CA ASN A 307 -20.39 7.25 -2.80
C ASN A 307 -19.04 7.14 -2.08
N LYS A 308 -18.09 8.04 -2.40
CA LYS A 308 -16.82 8.20 -1.70
C LYS A 308 -16.81 9.48 -0.87
N LEU A 309 -16.05 9.48 0.20
CA LEU A 309 -15.83 10.67 1.03
C LEU A 309 -14.69 11.56 0.49
N GLY A 310 -13.78 10.99 -0.28
CA GLY A 310 -12.65 11.72 -0.86
C GLY A 310 -11.62 12.14 0.21
N THR A 311 -11.54 13.43 0.50
CA THR A 311 -10.56 14.01 1.40
C THR A 311 -11.17 14.36 2.76
N GLY A 312 -10.69 13.75 3.85
CA GLY A 312 -10.95 14.19 5.21
C GLY A 312 -10.03 15.35 5.55
N MET A 313 -10.59 16.50 5.92
CA MET A 313 -9.81 17.70 6.21
C MET A 313 -9.58 17.89 7.69
N ASN A 314 -10.64 17.94 8.48
CA ASN A 314 -10.53 18.24 9.90
C ASN A 314 -11.55 17.48 10.75
N ILE A 315 -11.16 17.21 12.01
CA ILE A 315 -12.01 16.68 13.07
C ILE A 315 -12.11 17.69 14.20
N SER A 316 -13.33 17.91 14.70
CA SER A 316 -13.54 18.85 15.80
C SER A 316 -12.73 18.48 17.05
N PRO A 317 -12.35 19.44 17.91
CA PRO A 317 -11.57 19.20 19.11
C PRO A 317 -12.12 18.08 20.00
N ASN A 318 -13.46 18.00 20.18
CA ASN A 318 -14.09 16.92 20.96
C ASN A 318 -14.21 15.57 20.21
N GLY A 319 -13.82 15.50 18.94
CA GLY A 319 -13.88 14.29 18.14
C GLY A 319 -15.26 13.90 17.59
N ASN A 320 -16.26 14.77 17.70
CA ASN A 320 -17.63 14.43 17.29
C ASN A 320 -17.98 14.78 15.85
N PHE A 321 -17.38 15.82 15.31
CA PHE A 321 -17.65 16.27 13.95
C PHE A 321 -16.42 16.12 13.08
N ILE A 322 -16.65 15.67 11.86
CA ILE A 322 -15.63 15.55 10.82
C ILE A 322 -16.13 16.32 9.60
N CYS A 323 -15.25 17.06 8.95
CA CYS A 323 -15.51 17.70 7.67
C CYS A 323 -14.51 17.29 6.60
N GLY A 324 -14.94 17.45 5.35
CA GLY A 324 -14.11 17.19 4.20
C GLY A 324 -14.81 17.52 2.89
N PHE A 325 -14.28 17.01 1.80
CA PHE A 325 -14.87 17.21 0.48
C PHE A 325 -14.55 16.04 -0.46
N ASP A 326 -15.44 15.82 -1.42
CA ASP A 326 -15.28 14.85 -2.48
C ASP A 326 -14.50 15.48 -3.65
N ASN A 327 -13.45 14.78 -4.11
CA ASN A 327 -12.55 15.25 -5.19
C ASN A 327 -12.75 14.52 -6.52
N THR A 328 -13.67 13.56 -6.59
CA THR A 328 -13.68 12.55 -7.64
C THR A 328 -14.46 12.92 -8.89
N VAL A 329 -15.09 14.09 -8.94
CA VAL A 329 -16.00 14.46 -10.04
C VAL A 329 -15.32 15.40 -11.04
N PRO A 330 -15.21 15.03 -12.34
CA PRO A 330 -14.96 16.00 -13.40
C PRO A 330 -16.20 16.87 -13.65
N PRO A 331 -16.08 18.17 -13.82
CA PRO A 331 -14.87 18.98 -13.93
C PRO A 331 -14.43 19.63 -12.61
N PHE A 332 -14.01 18.85 -11.62
CA PHE A 332 -13.40 19.31 -10.35
C PHE A 332 -14.32 20.07 -9.36
N PHE A 333 -15.59 19.78 -9.35
CA PHE A 333 -16.49 20.31 -8.33
C PHE A 333 -16.42 19.44 -7.08
N ALA A 334 -15.76 19.95 -6.05
CA ALA A 334 -15.75 19.33 -4.74
C ALA A 334 -17.09 19.59 -4.05
N GLY A 335 -17.77 18.54 -3.59
CA GLY A 335 -18.89 18.64 -2.66
C GLY A 335 -18.38 18.57 -1.23
N GLY A 336 -18.58 19.62 -0.43
CA GLY A 336 -18.29 19.61 1.00
C GLY A 336 -19.26 18.70 1.75
N TRP A 337 -18.78 18.05 2.79
CA TRP A 337 -19.61 17.22 3.65
C TRP A 337 -19.22 17.35 5.13
N VAL A 338 -20.21 17.08 5.99
CA VAL A 338 -20.04 16.98 7.44
C VAL A 338 -20.57 15.64 7.93
N VAL A 339 -19.80 14.99 8.79
CA VAL A 339 -20.20 13.79 9.54
C VAL A 339 -20.29 14.16 11.01
N ASN A 340 -21.43 13.84 11.65
CA ASN A 340 -21.57 13.85 13.09
C ASN A 340 -21.44 12.41 13.60
N LEU A 341 -20.35 12.10 14.29
CA LEU A 341 -20.08 10.79 14.88
C LEU A 341 -20.88 10.51 16.16
N ASN A 342 -21.43 11.58 16.74
CA ASN A 342 -22.32 11.52 17.89
C ASN A 342 -21.78 10.74 19.10
N ASN A 343 -20.57 11.00 19.50
CA ASN A 343 -19.83 10.33 20.59
C ASN A 343 -19.66 8.79 20.42
N LEU A 344 -19.90 8.26 19.23
CA LEU A 344 -19.90 6.82 19.02
C LEU A 344 -18.50 6.20 19.12
N LEU A 345 -17.46 6.97 18.81
CA LEU A 345 -16.06 6.51 18.91
C LEU A 345 -15.52 6.53 20.35
N LEU A 346 -16.20 7.22 21.26
CA LEU A 346 -15.75 7.43 22.64
C LEU A 346 -16.80 6.94 23.64
N GLY A 347 -17.57 5.91 23.29
CA GLY A 347 -18.59 5.37 24.18
C GLY A 347 -18.11 5.38 25.63
N THR A 348 -18.79 6.17 26.47
CA THR A 348 -18.52 6.30 27.92
C THR A 348 -18.78 5.02 28.71
N ASN A 349 -19.00 3.90 28.03
CA ASN A 349 -19.09 2.60 28.65
C ASN A 349 -17.70 1.97 28.70
N ASP A 350 -17.28 1.62 29.89
CA ASP A 350 -16.00 1.04 30.29
C ASP A 350 -15.61 -0.29 29.58
N CYS A 351 -16.29 -0.66 28.52
CA CYS A 351 -16.01 -1.85 27.76
C CYS A 351 -15.13 -1.55 26.55
N LYS A 352 -13.87 -1.89 26.63
CA LYS A 352 -12.90 -1.79 25.52
C LYS A 352 -12.57 -3.18 25.00
N ILE A 353 -12.41 -3.28 23.68
CA ILE A 353 -11.79 -4.43 23.07
C ILE A 353 -10.27 -4.20 23.06
N THR A 354 -9.52 -5.18 23.53
CA THR A 354 -8.07 -5.18 23.33
C THR A 354 -7.78 -5.94 22.04
N CYS A 355 -7.25 -5.22 21.08
CA CYS A 355 -6.87 -5.80 19.80
C CYS A 355 -5.51 -6.51 19.88
N PRO A 356 -5.31 -7.61 19.13
CA PRO A 356 -4.00 -8.18 18.92
C PRO A 356 -3.04 -7.16 18.30
N GLU A 357 -1.76 -7.31 18.62
CA GLU A 357 -0.71 -6.59 17.94
C GLU A 357 -0.45 -7.19 16.54
N ASN A 358 0.16 -6.41 15.65
CA ASN A 358 0.62 -6.91 14.38
C ASN A 358 1.59 -8.09 14.61
N THR A 359 1.40 -9.14 13.82
CA THR A 359 2.18 -10.38 13.96
C THR A 359 2.96 -10.64 12.68
N GLU A 360 4.25 -10.95 12.83
CA GLU A 360 5.10 -11.33 11.72
C GLU A 360 5.63 -12.75 11.90
N VAL A 361 5.60 -13.53 10.81
CA VAL A 361 6.23 -14.86 10.75
C VAL A 361 6.96 -15.00 9.42
N THR A 362 8.03 -15.80 9.40
CA THR A 362 8.76 -16.13 8.18
C THR A 362 8.49 -17.60 7.82
N ILE A 363 8.27 -17.90 6.54
CA ILE A 363 8.14 -19.29 6.08
C ILE A 363 9.42 -20.07 6.37
N ALA A 364 9.29 -21.38 6.62
CA ALA A 364 10.41 -22.22 7.03
C ALA A 364 11.16 -22.86 5.86
N SER A 365 10.60 -22.83 4.64
CA SER A 365 11.25 -23.42 3.45
C SER A 365 10.80 -22.74 2.17
N VAL A 366 11.65 -22.81 1.14
CA VAL A 366 11.44 -22.25 -0.21
C VAL A 366 10.19 -22.78 -0.90
N SER A 367 9.70 -23.96 -0.54
CA SER A 367 8.51 -24.56 -1.12
C SER A 367 7.20 -24.08 -0.51
N GLN A 368 7.25 -23.33 0.59
CA GLN A 368 6.07 -22.81 1.25
C GLN A 368 5.62 -21.50 0.60
N THR A 369 4.31 -21.36 0.46
CA THR A 369 3.65 -20.16 -0.06
C THR A 369 2.72 -19.53 0.98
N SER A 370 2.69 -20.10 2.18
CA SER A 370 1.88 -19.66 3.31
C SER A 370 2.50 -20.18 4.62
N ALA A 371 2.09 -19.59 5.73
CA ALA A 371 2.42 -20.07 7.08
C ALA A 371 1.17 -20.14 7.96
N ALA A 372 1.12 -21.13 8.84
CA ALA A 372 0.11 -21.17 9.89
C ALA A 372 0.44 -20.11 10.94
N VAL A 373 -0.44 -19.15 11.17
CA VAL A 373 -0.21 -18.06 12.12
C VAL A 373 -1.26 -18.11 13.23
N ASN A 374 -0.77 -18.22 14.46
CA ASN A 374 -1.60 -18.10 15.64
C ASN A 374 -1.49 -16.67 16.18
N TYR A 375 -2.62 -16.00 16.32
CA TYR A 375 -2.72 -14.72 17.01
C TYR A 375 -3.71 -14.82 18.17
N THR A 376 -3.57 -13.96 19.17
CA THR A 376 -4.53 -13.89 20.27
C THR A 376 -5.84 -13.30 19.76
N LEU A 377 -6.98 -13.88 20.13
CA LEU A 377 -8.26 -13.29 19.76
C LEU A 377 -8.47 -11.95 20.49
N PRO A 378 -9.21 -11.01 19.87
CA PRO A 378 -9.58 -9.79 20.56
C PRO A 378 -10.30 -10.07 21.88
N VAL A 379 -9.82 -9.45 22.96
CA VAL A 379 -10.36 -9.66 24.29
C VAL A 379 -11.38 -8.57 24.60
N VAL A 380 -12.62 -8.98 24.86
CA VAL A 380 -13.66 -8.09 25.37
C VAL A 380 -13.39 -7.81 26.84
N CYS A 381 -13.45 -6.55 27.23
CA CYS A 381 -13.21 -6.10 28.60
C CYS A 381 -13.86 -6.94 29.69
N GLY A 382 -13.18 -7.06 30.79
CA GLY A 382 -13.41 -7.76 32.04
C GLY A 382 -14.70 -8.56 32.20
N ALA A 383 -14.57 -9.79 32.59
CA ALA A 383 -15.60 -10.83 32.66
C ALA A 383 -16.94 -10.46 33.36
N SER A 384 -17.06 -9.26 33.94
CA SER A 384 -18.27 -8.83 34.66
C SER A 384 -19.28 -8.07 33.80
N SER A 385 -18.92 -7.61 32.60
CA SER A 385 -19.80 -6.80 31.72
C SER A 385 -19.95 -7.37 30.29
N SER A 386 -19.45 -8.55 30.01
CA SER A 386 -19.43 -9.17 28.67
C SER A 386 -20.72 -9.93 28.29
N THR A 387 -21.76 -9.92 29.13
CA THR A 387 -23.01 -10.60 28.83
C THR A 387 -23.67 -10.02 27.59
N GLY A 388 -23.70 -10.82 26.52
CA GLY A 388 -24.31 -10.45 25.26
C GLY A 388 -23.39 -9.78 24.22
N LEU A 389 -22.08 -9.71 24.50
CA LEU A 389 -21.09 -9.22 23.54
C LEU A 389 -20.30 -10.38 22.94
N THR A 390 -20.11 -10.34 21.60
CA THR A 390 -19.33 -11.34 20.87
C THR A 390 -18.39 -10.69 19.86
N THR A 391 -17.24 -11.33 19.59
CA THR A 391 -16.34 -10.93 18.50
C THR A 391 -16.65 -11.76 17.26
N VAL A 392 -16.72 -11.11 16.10
CA VAL A 392 -16.99 -11.74 14.82
C VAL A 392 -15.86 -11.38 13.85
N LEU A 393 -15.22 -12.37 13.25
CA LEU A 393 -14.26 -12.15 12.16
C LEU A 393 -15.01 -11.61 10.94
N VAL A 394 -14.53 -10.48 10.38
CA VAL A 394 -15.13 -9.79 9.23
C VAL A 394 -14.27 -9.97 7.98
N SER A 395 -12.94 -9.87 8.14
CA SER A 395 -12.00 -10.09 7.04
C SER A 395 -10.70 -10.71 7.57
N GLY A 396 -9.91 -11.26 6.64
CA GLY A 396 -8.71 -12.01 6.96
C GLY A 396 -9.02 -13.47 7.25
N PHE A 397 -8.15 -14.13 8.00
CA PHE A 397 -8.25 -15.56 8.33
C PHE A 397 -8.30 -15.74 9.84
N GLU A 398 -8.90 -16.85 10.28
CA GLU A 398 -8.94 -17.23 11.71
C GLU A 398 -7.54 -17.57 12.24
N SER A 399 -7.34 -17.38 13.55
CA SER A 399 -6.12 -17.79 14.24
C SER A 399 -5.84 -19.28 14.01
N GLY A 400 -4.61 -19.61 13.64
CA GLY A 400 -4.19 -20.98 13.27
C GLY A 400 -4.37 -21.31 11.78
N SER A 401 -5.00 -20.46 10.99
CA SER A 401 -5.15 -20.65 9.55
C SER A 401 -3.84 -20.44 8.80
N GLN A 402 -3.82 -20.88 7.54
CA GLN A 402 -2.73 -20.60 6.60
C GLN A 402 -2.88 -19.20 6.02
N PHE A 403 -1.96 -18.32 6.36
CA PHE A 403 -1.85 -16.98 5.79
C PHE A 403 -0.90 -17.00 4.60
N PRO A 404 -1.27 -16.39 3.47
CA PRO A 404 -0.40 -16.30 2.30
C PRO A 404 0.82 -15.40 2.58
N LEU A 405 1.85 -15.50 1.71
CA LEU A 405 2.96 -14.53 1.72
C LEU A 405 2.43 -13.11 1.53
N GLY A 406 3.08 -12.16 2.19
CA GLY A 406 2.66 -10.76 2.24
C GLY A 406 1.88 -10.42 3.50
N THR A 407 1.21 -9.26 3.49
CA THR A 407 0.45 -8.74 4.63
C THR A 407 -1.04 -8.99 4.43
N THR A 408 -1.68 -9.56 5.43
CA THR A 408 -3.13 -9.78 5.49
C THR A 408 -3.72 -8.94 6.62
N ASP A 409 -4.72 -8.13 6.30
CA ASP A 409 -5.50 -7.41 7.30
C ASP A 409 -6.54 -8.33 7.92
N VAL A 410 -6.51 -8.44 9.24
CA VAL A 410 -7.48 -9.19 10.03
C VAL A 410 -8.38 -8.21 10.76
N VAL A 411 -9.69 -8.30 10.51
CA VAL A 411 -10.68 -7.41 11.11
C VAL A 411 -11.71 -8.22 11.89
N HIS A 412 -11.84 -7.89 13.16
CA HIS A 412 -12.87 -8.41 14.04
C HIS A 412 -13.83 -7.29 14.47
N ASN A 413 -15.13 -7.56 14.47
CA ASN A 413 -16.12 -6.69 15.07
C ASN A 413 -16.52 -7.20 16.45
N LEU A 414 -16.64 -6.29 17.43
CA LEU A 414 -17.37 -6.53 18.66
C LEU A 414 -18.83 -6.18 18.42
N VAL A 415 -19.73 -7.15 18.58
CA VAL A 415 -21.16 -6.95 18.37
C VAL A 415 -21.96 -7.21 19.67
N ASP A 416 -23.07 -6.51 19.83
CA ASP A 416 -24.04 -6.77 20.89
C ASP A 416 -24.97 -7.94 20.55
N ALA A 417 -25.87 -8.29 21.48
CA ALA A 417 -26.81 -9.40 21.31
C ALA A 417 -27.79 -9.19 20.12
N ASN A 418 -27.92 -8.00 19.59
CA ASN A 418 -28.75 -7.65 18.44
C ASN A 418 -27.95 -7.62 17.14
N GLY A 419 -26.63 -7.93 17.19
CA GLY A 419 -25.73 -7.88 16.04
C GLY A 419 -25.24 -6.46 15.70
N LYS A 420 -25.50 -5.45 16.53
CA LYS A 420 -24.98 -4.10 16.33
C LYS A 420 -23.49 -4.06 16.62
N VAL A 421 -22.70 -3.54 15.66
CA VAL A 421 -21.27 -3.36 15.83
C VAL A 421 -21.00 -2.22 16.82
N LEU A 422 -20.28 -2.53 17.89
CA LEU A 422 -19.88 -1.58 18.92
C LEU A 422 -18.43 -1.11 18.73
N TYR A 423 -17.53 -2.03 18.34
CA TYR A 423 -16.12 -1.74 18.10
C TYR A 423 -15.61 -2.53 16.90
N VAL A 424 -14.60 -2.01 16.25
CA VAL A 424 -13.84 -2.68 15.19
C VAL A 424 -12.41 -2.84 15.67
N CYS A 425 -11.87 -4.04 15.51
CA CYS A 425 -10.51 -4.39 15.82
C CYS A 425 -9.80 -4.78 14.53
N SER A 426 -8.76 -4.07 14.14
CA SER A 426 -7.96 -4.36 12.95
C SER A 426 -6.50 -4.49 13.34
N PHE A 427 -5.83 -5.50 12.81
CA PHE A 427 -4.38 -5.72 12.94
C PHE A 427 -3.87 -6.46 11.71
N GLN A 428 -2.57 -6.51 11.55
CA GLN A 428 -1.92 -7.11 10.38
C GLN A 428 -1.19 -8.39 10.75
N VAL A 429 -1.34 -9.38 9.89
CA VAL A 429 -0.52 -10.59 9.90
C VAL A 429 0.36 -10.57 8.66
N THR A 430 1.67 -10.47 8.85
CA THR A 430 2.65 -10.48 7.77
C THR A 430 3.39 -11.81 7.73
N VAL A 431 3.26 -12.53 6.62
CA VAL A 431 4.06 -13.72 6.35
C VAL A 431 5.19 -13.32 5.42
N LYS A 432 6.41 -13.32 5.97
CA LYS A 432 7.63 -12.98 5.22
C LYS A 432 8.15 -14.18 4.46
N ASP A 433 8.61 -13.93 3.24
CA ASP A 433 9.39 -14.90 2.49
C ASP A 433 10.78 -15.05 3.13
N ILE A 434 11.44 -16.17 2.88
CA ILE A 434 12.87 -16.32 3.16
C ILE A 434 13.72 -15.56 2.15
N TYR A 435 13.18 -15.32 0.95
CA TYR A 435 13.83 -14.44 -0.03
C TYR A 435 13.61 -12.98 0.33
N CYS A 436 14.60 -12.15 0.04
CA CYS A 436 14.49 -10.71 0.22
C CYS A 436 13.32 -10.12 -0.59
N SER A 437 12.64 -9.14 -0.06
CA SER A 437 11.78 -8.27 -0.83
C SER A 437 12.62 -7.22 -1.56
N THR A 438 12.18 -6.85 -2.75
CA THR A 438 12.82 -5.80 -3.56
C THR A 438 11.86 -4.65 -3.73
N ALA A 439 12.39 -3.44 -3.73
CA ALA A 439 11.62 -2.24 -4.03
C ALA A 439 12.53 -1.23 -4.76
N PRO A 440 12.13 -0.77 -5.96
CA PRO A 440 12.84 0.30 -6.63
C PRO A 440 12.69 1.60 -5.84
N GLN A 441 13.71 2.47 -5.90
CA GLN A 441 13.76 3.71 -5.12
C GLN A 441 12.78 4.79 -5.63
N TYR A 442 12.54 4.85 -6.95
CA TYR A 442 11.85 5.98 -7.56
C TYR A 442 10.52 5.61 -8.21
N GLY A 443 10.37 4.39 -8.75
CA GLY A 443 9.12 4.01 -9.41
C GLY A 443 9.13 2.61 -9.98
N VAL A 444 7.94 2.16 -10.38
CA VAL A 444 7.74 0.83 -10.96
C VAL A 444 7.71 0.93 -12.48
N ASP A 445 8.65 0.26 -13.15
CA ASP A 445 8.59 -0.05 -14.57
C ASP A 445 8.11 -1.51 -14.69
N ALA A 446 6.93 -1.69 -15.27
CA ALA A 446 6.14 -2.91 -15.11
C ALA A 446 6.63 -4.07 -15.98
N ILE A 447 6.68 -5.27 -15.42
CA ILE A 447 6.63 -6.51 -16.17
C ILE A 447 5.16 -6.72 -16.58
N THR A 448 4.89 -6.82 -17.88
CA THR A 448 3.51 -7.00 -18.37
C THR A 448 3.21 -8.43 -18.79
N LYS A 449 4.26 -9.22 -19.03
CA LYS A 449 4.12 -10.63 -19.34
C LYS A 449 5.39 -11.42 -19.10
N VAL A 450 5.23 -12.64 -18.58
CA VAL A 450 6.29 -13.65 -18.49
C VAL A 450 5.82 -14.98 -19.07
N GLN A 451 6.63 -15.53 -20.02
CA GLN A 451 6.44 -16.90 -20.50
C GLN A 451 7.71 -17.72 -20.25
N PHE A 452 7.61 -18.82 -19.51
CA PHE A 452 8.70 -19.72 -19.22
C PHE A 452 8.20 -21.12 -18.82
N ALA A 453 8.65 -22.17 -19.49
CA ALA A 453 8.45 -23.57 -19.08
C ALA A 453 7.00 -23.96 -18.70
N GLY A 454 6.02 -23.42 -19.41
CA GLY A 454 4.59 -23.61 -19.15
C GLY A 454 3.94 -22.51 -18.31
N ILE A 455 4.69 -21.62 -17.70
CA ILE A 455 4.19 -20.35 -17.18
C ILE A 455 3.80 -19.48 -18.38
N ASP A 456 2.61 -18.88 -18.31
CA ASP A 456 2.12 -17.83 -19.19
C ASP A 456 1.34 -16.85 -18.30
N ASN A 457 2.02 -15.79 -17.87
CA ASN A 457 1.48 -14.77 -16.98
C ASN A 457 1.38 -13.44 -17.73
N VAL A 458 0.21 -12.83 -17.66
CA VAL A 458 -0.02 -11.44 -18.09
C VAL A 458 -0.33 -10.65 -16.82
N SER A 459 0.43 -9.58 -16.60
CA SER A 459 0.40 -8.75 -15.40
C SER A 459 -0.15 -7.35 -15.70
N ASP A 460 -0.46 -6.58 -14.66
CA ASP A 460 -0.94 -5.21 -14.79
C ASP A 460 0.17 -4.33 -15.40
N PRO A 461 -0.10 -3.54 -16.45
CA PRO A 461 0.88 -2.61 -17.01
C PRO A 461 1.16 -1.38 -16.13
N TYR A 462 0.39 -1.18 -15.06
CA TYR A 462 0.53 -0.07 -14.11
C TYR A 462 0.40 -0.56 -12.67
N PRO A 463 1.24 -1.52 -12.23
CA PRO A 463 1.14 -2.10 -10.90
C PRO A 463 1.50 -1.09 -9.82
N THR A 464 0.91 -1.25 -8.66
CA THR A 464 1.24 -0.47 -7.46
C THR A 464 2.28 -1.18 -6.59
N GLU A 465 2.42 -2.50 -6.76
CA GLU A 465 3.35 -3.32 -5.98
C GLU A 465 4.66 -3.53 -6.76
N PRO A 466 5.80 -3.19 -6.16
CA PRO A 466 7.09 -3.34 -6.83
C PRO A 466 7.59 -4.80 -6.88
N ASN A 467 7.01 -5.69 -6.06
CA ASN A 467 7.33 -7.12 -6.04
C ASN A 467 6.03 -7.93 -5.96
N GLU A 468 5.69 -8.61 -7.03
CA GLU A 468 4.48 -9.43 -7.13
C GLU A 468 4.80 -10.93 -7.04
N PHE A 469 3.90 -11.69 -6.41
CA PHE A 469 4.08 -13.12 -6.12
C PHE A 469 3.08 -13.98 -6.88
N TYR A 470 3.52 -14.58 -7.99
CA TYR A 470 2.73 -15.51 -8.81
C TYR A 470 3.09 -16.98 -8.53
N LEU A 471 3.28 -17.34 -7.26
CA LEU A 471 3.78 -18.66 -6.83
C LEU A 471 2.83 -19.82 -7.15
N HIS A 472 1.56 -19.53 -7.44
CA HIS A 472 0.58 -20.50 -7.93
C HIS A 472 0.79 -20.87 -9.41
N LYS A 473 1.53 -20.07 -10.17
CA LYS A 473 1.95 -20.36 -11.54
C LYS A 473 3.26 -21.12 -11.51
N VAL A 474 3.19 -22.39 -11.87
CA VAL A 474 4.32 -23.33 -11.72
C VAL A 474 4.83 -23.78 -13.09
N GLY A 475 6.08 -23.46 -13.39
CA GLY A 475 6.77 -23.99 -14.57
C GLY A 475 7.38 -25.36 -14.32
N GLU A 476 7.23 -26.32 -15.25
CA GLU A 476 7.88 -27.62 -15.15
C GLU A 476 9.19 -27.65 -15.95
N VAL A 477 10.29 -27.93 -15.29
CA VAL A 477 11.61 -27.95 -15.89
C VAL A 477 12.37 -29.25 -15.57
N TYR A 478 13.21 -29.69 -16.50
CA TYR A 478 14.02 -30.90 -16.36
C TYR A 478 15.52 -30.55 -16.29
N GLN A 479 16.22 -31.18 -15.36
CA GLN A 479 17.68 -31.05 -15.24
C GLN A 479 18.40 -31.22 -16.59
N GLY A 480 19.34 -30.33 -16.90
CA GLY A 480 20.13 -30.35 -18.12
C GLY A 480 19.41 -29.92 -19.39
N SER A 481 18.16 -29.46 -19.28
CA SER A 481 17.35 -28.96 -20.40
C SER A 481 17.41 -27.45 -20.52
N GLU A 482 17.22 -26.93 -21.73
CA GLU A 482 17.17 -25.50 -22.03
C GLU A 482 15.74 -25.08 -22.36
N TYR A 483 15.27 -23.95 -21.83
CA TYR A 483 13.93 -23.40 -22.04
C TYR A 483 14.03 -21.96 -22.52
N PRO A 484 13.18 -21.57 -23.50
CA PRO A 484 13.06 -20.17 -23.85
C PRO A 484 12.34 -19.40 -22.74
N VAL A 485 12.74 -18.17 -22.51
CA VAL A 485 12.05 -17.18 -21.69
C VAL A 485 11.63 -16.00 -22.57
N LEU A 486 10.42 -15.48 -22.35
CA LEU A 486 9.92 -14.26 -22.97
C LEU A 486 9.38 -13.35 -21.87
N ILE A 487 9.76 -12.08 -21.93
CA ILE A 487 9.32 -11.03 -20.99
C ILE A 487 8.85 -9.85 -21.81
N GLU A 488 7.61 -9.39 -21.55
CA GLU A 488 7.09 -8.09 -22.05
C GLU A 488 7.10 -7.09 -20.90
N ALA A 489 7.29 -5.82 -21.21
CA ALA A 489 7.45 -4.76 -20.22
C ALA A 489 6.72 -3.46 -20.64
N ASN A 490 6.39 -2.64 -19.63
CA ASN A 490 6.09 -1.22 -19.78
C ASN A 490 7.13 -0.42 -18.99
N THR A 491 8.09 0.15 -19.69
CA THR A 491 9.23 0.90 -19.12
C THR A 491 9.00 2.41 -19.10
N ASN A 492 7.76 2.86 -19.37
CA ASN A 492 7.42 4.29 -19.49
C ASN A 492 8.36 5.08 -20.43
N GLY A 493 8.87 4.41 -21.48
CA GLY A 493 9.85 4.96 -22.41
C GLY A 493 11.31 4.88 -21.95
N GLY A 494 11.57 4.33 -20.77
CA GLY A 494 12.91 4.06 -20.24
C GLY A 494 13.60 2.88 -20.93
N TYR A 495 14.88 2.70 -20.66
CA TYR A 495 15.69 1.58 -21.16
C TYR A 495 16.01 0.63 -20.01
N ASP A 496 15.29 -0.48 -19.97
CA ASP A 496 15.35 -1.44 -18.87
C ASP A 496 15.99 -2.75 -19.28
N TYR A 497 16.67 -3.37 -18.34
CA TYR A 497 17.23 -4.71 -18.45
C TYR A 497 16.39 -5.73 -17.71
N ALA A 498 16.18 -6.88 -18.36
CA ALA A 498 15.56 -8.03 -17.71
C ALA A 498 16.62 -9.02 -17.22
N THR A 499 16.58 -9.34 -15.94
CA THR A 499 17.40 -10.39 -15.31
C THR A 499 16.48 -11.43 -14.66
N VAL A 500 16.79 -12.70 -14.89
CA VAL A 500 16.08 -13.81 -14.23
C VAL A 500 17.01 -14.49 -13.24
N PHE A 501 16.55 -14.65 -12.03
CA PHE A 501 17.22 -15.34 -10.94
C PHE A 501 16.49 -16.66 -10.66
N VAL A 502 17.21 -17.76 -10.48
CA VAL A 502 16.59 -19.04 -10.12
C VAL A 502 17.44 -19.75 -9.06
N ASP A 503 16.83 -19.97 -7.90
CA ASP A 503 17.47 -20.74 -6.81
C ASP A 503 17.42 -22.25 -7.13
N TRP A 504 18.39 -22.71 -7.89
CA TRP A 504 18.46 -24.10 -8.34
C TRP A 504 18.84 -25.09 -7.23
N ASN A 505 19.55 -24.65 -6.22
CA ASN A 505 19.97 -25.50 -5.11
C ASN A 505 19.03 -25.45 -3.92
N GLN A 506 17.99 -24.58 -3.97
CA GLN A 506 16.91 -24.44 -2.98
C GLN A 506 17.43 -24.05 -1.58
N ASN A 507 18.46 -23.20 -1.54
CA ASN A 507 19.06 -22.73 -0.29
C ASN A 507 18.48 -21.40 0.22
N GLY A 508 17.55 -20.77 -0.54
CA GLY A 508 16.92 -19.48 -0.19
C GLY A 508 17.69 -18.26 -0.68
N LEU A 509 18.71 -18.45 -1.49
CA LEU A 509 19.51 -17.40 -2.11
C LEU A 509 19.40 -17.49 -3.63
N PHE A 510 19.73 -16.40 -4.34
CA PHE A 510 19.77 -16.34 -5.81
C PHE A 510 21.16 -15.99 -6.34
N THR A 511 22.18 -16.05 -5.49
CA THR A 511 23.50 -15.49 -5.79
C THR A 511 24.55 -16.56 -6.11
N ASP A 512 24.15 -17.81 -6.18
CA ASP A 512 25.06 -18.90 -6.47
C ASP A 512 25.41 -18.97 -7.97
N ALA A 513 26.54 -19.61 -8.27
CA ALA A 513 27.00 -19.70 -9.64
C ALA A 513 25.99 -20.46 -10.54
N GLY A 514 25.56 -19.82 -11.62
CA GLY A 514 24.60 -20.38 -12.57
C GLY A 514 23.14 -20.13 -12.22
N GLU A 515 22.85 -19.22 -11.28
CA GLU A 515 21.50 -18.84 -10.86
C GLU A 515 21.05 -17.48 -11.41
N ILE A 516 21.95 -16.73 -12.06
CA ILE A 516 21.70 -15.40 -12.63
C ILE A 516 21.73 -15.46 -14.14
N TYR A 517 20.69 -14.97 -14.79
CA TYR A 517 20.53 -14.96 -16.25
C TYR A 517 20.18 -13.56 -16.74
N GLU A 518 21.12 -12.88 -17.37
CA GLU A 518 20.82 -11.63 -18.10
C GLU A 518 20.09 -12.00 -19.39
N VAL A 519 18.83 -11.59 -19.52
CA VAL A 519 17.98 -11.93 -20.67
C VAL A 519 18.17 -10.93 -21.80
N GLY A 520 18.26 -9.65 -21.48
CA GLY A 520 18.44 -8.56 -22.45
C GLY A 520 17.82 -7.26 -21.96
N ALA A 521 17.70 -6.30 -22.88
CA ALA A 521 17.14 -5.00 -22.58
C ALA A 521 15.95 -4.67 -23.49
N VAL A 522 15.06 -3.78 -23.00
CA VAL A 522 13.86 -3.34 -23.68
C VAL A 522 13.61 -1.85 -23.44
N THR A 523 13.00 -1.20 -24.43
CA THR A 523 12.35 0.09 -24.27
C THR A 523 10.90 -0.08 -24.72
N SER A 524 9.94 0.34 -23.92
CA SER A 524 8.52 0.19 -24.15
C SER A 524 7.76 1.40 -23.59
N ASP A 525 6.67 1.77 -24.25
CA ASP A 525 5.77 2.81 -23.78
C ASP A 525 4.34 2.26 -23.75
N GLY A 526 3.85 1.96 -22.57
CA GLY A 526 2.56 1.32 -22.34
C GLY A 526 2.55 -0.15 -22.78
N MET A 527 1.47 -0.55 -23.44
CA MET A 527 1.23 -1.92 -23.94
C MET A 527 1.57 -2.03 -25.43
N ASP A 528 2.76 -1.63 -25.84
CA ASP A 528 3.21 -1.64 -27.25
C ASP A 528 3.67 -3.03 -27.72
N GLY A 529 3.76 -4.02 -26.81
CA GLY A 529 4.17 -5.39 -27.10
C GLY A 529 5.67 -5.56 -27.27
N ALA A 530 6.48 -4.61 -26.82
CA ALA A 530 7.93 -4.74 -26.80
C ALA A 530 8.32 -5.89 -25.85
N GLN A 531 9.20 -6.79 -26.34
CA GLN A 531 9.54 -8.01 -25.63
C GLN A 531 11.03 -8.33 -25.71
N ILE A 532 11.49 -9.02 -24.67
CA ILE A 532 12.81 -9.59 -24.59
C ILE A 532 12.68 -11.10 -24.63
N THR A 533 13.58 -11.78 -25.34
CA THR A 533 13.63 -13.23 -25.38
C THR A 533 15.04 -13.73 -25.07
N GLY A 534 15.12 -14.80 -24.30
CA GLY A 534 16.36 -15.43 -23.94
C GLY A 534 16.19 -16.94 -23.75
N LYS A 535 17.20 -17.56 -23.18
CA LYS A 535 17.22 -18.98 -22.87
C LYS A 535 17.83 -19.22 -21.51
N ILE A 536 17.20 -20.11 -20.75
CA ILE A 536 17.68 -20.54 -19.43
C ILE A 536 17.99 -22.02 -19.47
N THR A 537 19.21 -22.39 -19.15
CA THR A 537 19.65 -23.78 -19.04
C THR A 537 19.53 -24.23 -17.59
N VAL A 538 18.73 -25.24 -17.34
CA VAL A 538 18.61 -25.86 -16.02
C VAL A 538 19.89 -26.65 -15.72
N PRO A 539 20.61 -26.35 -14.63
CA PRO A 539 21.81 -27.12 -14.28
C PRO A 539 21.47 -28.60 -14.10
N SER A 540 22.38 -29.48 -14.57
CA SER A 540 22.22 -30.93 -14.34
C SER A 540 22.28 -31.30 -12.86
N THR A 541 22.80 -30.41 -12.03
CA THR A 541 22.92 -30.51 -10.57
C THR A 541 21.78 -29.80 -9.82
N ALA A 542 20.82 -29.15 -10.51
CA ALA A 542 19.70 -28.49 -9.86
C ALA A 542 18.97 -29.43 -8.92
N ALA A 543 18.61 -28.97 -7.74
CA ALA A 543 17.88 -29.79 -6.78
C ALA A 543 16.47 -30.12 -7.32
N VAL A 544 16.07 -31.39 -7.22
CA VAL A 544 14.71 -31.82 -7.62
C VAL A 544 13.70 -31.31 -6.60
N GLY A 545 12.58 -30.78 -7.08
CA GLY A 545 11.54 -30.21 -6.22
C GLY A 545 11.18 -28.76 -6.60
N LYS A 546 10.70 -28.00 -5.64
CA LYS A 546 10.26 -26.62 -5.86
C LYS A 546 11.42 -25.64 -5.75
N ALA A 547 11.66 -24.90 -6.81
CA ALA A 547 12.66 -23.83 -6.87
C ALA A 547 11.95 -22.47 -7.11
N ARG A 548 12.47 -21.41 -6.52
CA ARG A 548 11.98 -20.04 -6.78
C ARG A 548 12.65 -19.48 -8.03
N MET A 549 11.86 -18.83 -8.87
CA MET A 549 12.33 -17.99 -9.97
C MET A 549 11.85 -16.56 -9.73
N ARG A 550 12.74 -15.60 -9.84
CA ARG A 550 12.46 -14.17 -9.81
C ARG A 550 12.82 -13.56 -11.15
N VAL A 551 11.89 -12.85 -11.76
CA VAL A 551 12.10 -12.01 -12.94
C VAL A 551 12.17 -10.57 -12.48
N MET A 552 13.23 -9.84 -12.86
CA MET A 552 13.38 -8.43 -12.51
C MET A 552 13.60 -7.59 -13.76
N LEU A 553 12.94 -6.45 -13.81
CA LEU A 553 13.31 -5.32 -14.64
C LEU A 553 14.12 -4.32 -13.83
N SER A 554 15.11 -3.68 -14.42
CA SER A 554 15.92 -2.63 -13.80
C SER A 554 16.38 -1.61 -14.82
N TRP A 555 16.21 -0.33 -14.51
CA TRP A 555 16.63 0.77 -15.35
C TRP A 555 18.15 0.86 -15.46
N ASP A 556 18.64 1.15 -16.68
CA ASP A 556 20.03 1.48 -17.06
C ASP A 556 21.08 0.35 -16.89
N ALA A 557 20.86 -0.65 -16.04
CA ALA A 557 21.79 -1.77 -15.87
C ALA A 557 21.11 -3.06 -15.40
N PRO A 558 21.61 -4.25 -15.79
CA PRO A 558 21.09 -5.50 -15.28
C PRO A 558 21.41 -5.66 -13.78
N MET A 559 20.45 -6.19 -13.02
CA MET A 559 20.67 -6.49 -11.61
C MET A 559 21.62 -7.67 -11.44
N THR A 560 22.65 -7.49 -10.64
CA THR A 560 23.62 -8.54 -10.28
C THR A 560 23.26 -9.27 -9.00
N THR A 561 22.43 -8.65 -8.14
CA THR A 561 21.84 -9.26 -6.95
C THR A 561 20.37 -8.85 -6.84
N PRO A 562 19.46 -9.78 -6.52
CA PRO A 562 18.02 -9.47 -6.48
C PRO A 562 17.57 -8.78 -5.19
N CYS A 563 18.51 -8.40 -4.31
CA CYS A 563 18.25 -7.88 -2.97
C CYS A 563 18.90 -6.52 -2.71
N ASP A 564 19.58 -5.95 -3.70
CA ASP A 564 20.24 -4.64 -3.56
C ASP A 564 19.28 -3.51 -3.95
N ASN A 565 18.48 -3.07 -2.98
CA ASN A 565 17.57 -1.95 -3.18
C ASN A 565 18.30 -0.62 -3.40
N ALA A 566 19.56 -0.50 -3.00
CA ALA A 566 20.34 0.72 -3.22
C ALA A 566 20.74 0.93 -4.69
N ALA A 567 20.95 -0.15 -5.44
CA ALA A 567 21.21 -0.12 -6.88
C ALA A 567 19.90 -0.15 -7.72
N TYR A 568 18.76 -0.41 -7.11
CA TYR A 568 17.48 -0.60 -7.79
C TYR A 568 16.69 0.70 -7.85
N GLN A 569 16.81 1.43 -8.93
CA GLN A 569 16.21 2.77 -9.09
C GLN A 569 14.77 2.72 -9.61
N TYR A 570 14.55 2.11 -10.76
CA TYR A 570 13.24 1.86 -11.36
C TYR A 570 13.15 0.41 -11.77
N GLY A 571 11.95 -0.15 -11.83
CA GLY A 571 11.70 -1.51 -12.28
C GLY A 571 10.64 -2.25 -11.46
N GLN A 572 10.53 -3.55 -11.65
CA GLN A 572 9.61 -4.45 -10.94
C GLN A 572 10.24 -5.83 -10.78
N ALA A 573 9.82 -6.57 -9.77
CA ALA A 573 10.12 -7.99 -9.61
C ALA A 573 8.85 -8.83 -9.61
N GLU A 574 8.89 -9.99 -10.26
CA GLU A 574 7.83 -11.01 -10.20
C GLU A 574 8.42 -12.36 -9.81
N ASP A 575 7.84 -12.98 -8.79
CA ASP A 575 8.28 -14.28 -8.26
C ASP A 575 7.37 -15.41 -8.72
N TYR A 576 7.97 -16.49 -9.20
CA TYR A 576 7.32 -17.68 -9.71
C TYR A 576 7.85 -18.94 -9.05
N MET A 577 7.12 -20.05 -9.18
CA MET A 577 7.57 -21.37 -8.72
C MET A 577 7.93 -22.26 -9.90
N LEU A 578 9.06 -22.95 -9.82
CA LEU A 578 9.43 -24.02 -10.74
C LEU A 578 9.34 -25.37 -10.06
N ASP A 579 8.92 -26.39 -10.81
CA ASP A 579 8.95 -27.79 -10.39
C ASP A 579 10.09 -28.49 -11.15
N VAL A 580 11.24 -28.59 -10.51
CA VAL A 580 12.45 -29.21 -11.09
C VAL A 580 12.31 -30.72 -11.05
N LYS A 581 12.30 -31.33 -12.21
CA LYS A 581 12.26 -32.77 -12.39
C LYS A 581 13.63 -33.33 -12.73
N GLN A 582 13.89 -34.53 -12.25
CA GLN A 582 15.04 -35.26 -12.73
C GLN A 582 14.93 -35.48 -14.23
N SER A 583 15.97 -35.16 -14.98
CA SER A 583 16.03 -35.56 -16.36
C SER A 583 15.85 -37.09 -16.41
N LEU A 584 14.83 -37.54 -17.11
CA LEU A 584 14.76 -38.93 -17.51
C LEU A 584 15.81 -39.15 -18.59
N GLY A 585 17.09 -38.86 -18.25
CA GLY A 585 18.22 -39.22 -19.04
C GLY A 585 18.22 -40.73 -19.17
N VAL A 586 17.97 -41.22 -20.36
CA VAL A 586 18.55 -42.48 -20.72
C VAL A 586 20.04 -42.30 -20.45
N ASN A 587 20.58 -42.96 -19.41
CA ASN A 587 22.01 -43.01 -19.23
C ASN A 587 22.57 -43.50 -20.58
N GLU A 588 22.97 -42.60 -21.45
CA GLU A 588 23.92 -42.92 -22.50
C GLU A 588 25.23 -43.23 -21.76
N ILE A 589 25.30 -44.45 -21.23
CA ILE A 589 26.60 -45.05 -21.04
C ILE A 589 27.21 -44.98 -22.43
N ASN A 590 28.22 -44.13 -22.58
CA ASN A 590 29.08 -44.03 -23.75
C ASN A 590 29.75 -45.38 -24.03
N SER A 591 28.95 -46.38 -24.38
CA SER A 591 29.44 -47.62 -24.99
C SER A 591 29.27 -47.45 -26.49
N LYS A 592 30.35 -47.24 -27.19
CA LYS A 592 30.43 -47.42 -28.64
C LYS A 592 29.95 -48.81 -29.10
N SER A 593 29.30 -49.59 -28.21
CA SER A 593 29.11 -51.02 -28.34
C SER A 593 27.94 -51.45 -29.22
N ILE A 594 26.94 -50.60 -29.51
CA ILE A 594 25.83 -50.96 -30.44
C ILE A 594 25.58 -49.80 -31.39
N SER A 595 25.76 -50.01 -32.67
CA SER A 595 25.32 -49.16 -33.76
C SER A 595 24.10 -49.75 -34.45
N TYR A 596 23.26 -48.90 -35.06
CA TYR A 596 22.01 -49.30 -35.73
C TYR A 596 21.78 -48.45 -36.98
N TYR A 597 21.33 -49.16 -38.04
CA TYR A 597 21.03 -48.50 -39.31
C TYR A 597 20.08 -49.38 -40.18
N PRO A 598 19.34 -48.79 -41.12
CA PRO A 598 19.14 -47.37 -41.33
C PRO A 598 18.14 -46.79 -40.30
N ASN A 599 18.26 -45.51 -40.01
CA ASN A 599 17.27 -44.72 -39.28
C ASN A 599 17.06 -43.37 -40.01
N PRO A 600 15.91 -43.14 -40.67
CA PRO A 600 14.66 -43.91 -40.64
C PRO A 600 14.76 -45.31 -41.32
N VAL A 601 14.03 -46.29 -40.74
CA VAL A 601 13.95 -47.66 -41.25
C VAL A 601 12.67 -47.90 -42.05
N LYS A 602 12.78 -48.64 -43.18
CA LYS A 602 11.63 -49.10 -43.94
C LYS A 602 11.18 -50.47 -43.46
N ASP A 603 11.98 -51.49 -43.59
CA ASP A 603 11.59 -52.88 -43.25
C ASP A 603 12.55 -53.55 -42.27
N ILE A 604 13.84 -53.42 -42.46
CA ILE A 604 14.86 -54.08 -41.66
C ILE A 604 15.79 -53.06 -40.98
N LEU A 605 15.86 -53.18 -39.67
CA LEU A 605 16.81 -52.43 -38.84
C LEU A 605 17.99 -53.37 -38.50
N ASN A 606 19.19 -52.96 -38.86
CA ASN A 606 20.41 -53.70 -38.52
C ASN A 606 20.96 -53.16 -37.21
N LEU A 607 21.36 -54.03 -36.31
CA LEU A 607 22.14 -53.70 -35.13
C LEU A 607 23.50 -54.37 -35.26
N VAL A 608 24.55 -53.63 -34.96
CA VAL A 608 25.93 -54.10 -34.88
C VAL A 608 26.47 -53.78 -33.51
N SER A 609 26.97 -54.79 -32.81
CA SER A 609 27.46 -54.67 -31.43
C SER A 609 28.78 -55.35 -31.27
N ASP A 610 29.61 -54.84 -30.35
CA ASP A 610 30.89 -55.47 -29.96
C ASP A 610 30.70 -56.77 -29.16
N LYS A 611 29.51 -56.97 -28.59
CA LYS A 611 29.10 -58.14 -27.82
C LYS A 611 27.83 -58.71 -28.42
N ASN A 612 27.63 -60.01 -28.30
CA ASN A 612 26.40 -60.64 -28.81
C ASN A 612 25.15 -60.05 -28.15
N VAL A 613 24.17 -59.69 -28.96
CA VAL A 613 22.87 -59.22 -28.54
C VAL A 613 21.99 -60.43 -28.20
N THR A 614 21.42 -60.46 -26.99
CA THR A 614 20.60 -61.58 -26.50
C THR A 614 19.13 -61.33 -26.66
N SER A 615 18.66 -60.08 -26.64
CA SER A 615 17.28 -59.70 -26.86
C SER A 615 17.15 -58.28 -27.34
N VAL A 616 16.06 -58.02 -28.10
CA VAL A 616 15.66 -56.66 -28.51
C VAL A 616 14.14 -56.50 -28.33
N SER A 617 13.76 -55.50 -27.57
CA SER A 617 12.36 -55.13 -27.37
C SER A 617 12.08 -53.79 -28.07
N VAL A 618 10.93 -53.69 -28.77
CA VAL A 618 10.49 -52.49 -29.47
C VAL A 618 9.22 -52.02 -28.81
N TYR A 619 9.19 -50.74 -28.40
CA TYR A 619 8.09 -50.09 -27.73
C TYR A 619 7.54 -48.95 -28.58
N SER A 620 6.23 -48.73 -28.53
CA SER A 620 5.63 -47.50 -29.02
C SER A 620 6.05 -46.30 -28.13
N ILE A 621 5.86 -45.09 -28.60
CA ILE A 621 6.12 -43.88 -27.82
C ILE A 621 5.30 -43.79 -26.51
N LYS A 622 4.20 -44.54 -26.41
CA LYS A 622 3.36 -44.68 -25.21
C LYS A 622 3.85 -45.75 -24.24
N GLY A 623 5.04 -46.33 -24.47
CA GLY A 623 5.64 -47.37 -23.62
C GLY A 623 5.06 -48.78 -23.80
N LYS A 624 4.11 -49.01 -24.74
CA LYS A 624 3.55 -50.34 -25.03
C LYS A 624 4.57 -51.15 -25.81
N LEU A 625 4.92 -52.35 -25.34
CA LEU A 625 5.72 -53.31 -26.09
C LEU A 625 4.94 -53.74 -27.35
N VAL A 626 5.54 -53.51 -28.53
CA VAL A 626 4.92 -53.81 -29.84
C VAL A 626 5.60 -54.96 -30.55
N LYS A 627 6.88 -55.23 -30.25
CA LYS A 627 7.61 -56.38 -30.78
C LYS A 627 8.75 -56.77 -29.86
N ASN A 628 9.00 -58.10 -29.77
CA ASN A 628 10.12 -58.61 -28.98
C ASN A 628 10.85 -59.67 -29.79
N PHE A 629 12.17 -59.61 -29.77
CA PHE A 629 13.08 -60.58 -30.36
C PHE A 629 13.93 -61.13 -29.20
N ALA A 630 13.73 -62.39 -28.89
CA ALA A 630 14.43 -63.09 -27.81
C ALA A 630 15.26 -64.22 -28.35
N ASN A 631 16.13 -64.77 -27.49
CA ASN A 631 17.05 -65.88 -27.81
C ASN A 631 17.98 -65.58 -28.98
N LEU A 632 18.44 -64.33 -29.07
CA LEU A 632 19.49 -63.91 -29.98
C LEU A 632 20.85 -64.24 -29.32
N ASP A 633 21.84 -64.54 -30.09
CA ASP A 633 23.24 -64.66 -29.61
C ASP A 633 24.22 -64.27 -30.76
N GLU A 634 24.00 -63.12 -31.33
CA GLU A 634 24.75 -62.59 -32.49
C GLU A 634 25.21 -61.17 -32.28
N ALA A 635 26.42 -60.86 -32.78
CA ALA A 635 26.96 -59.51 -32.78
C ALA A 635 26.38 -58.59 -33.88
N LYS A 636 25.74 -59.18 -34.88
CA LYS A 636 25.04 -58.51 -35.97
C LYS A 636 23.62 -59.08 -36.08
N VAL A 637 22.63 -58.28 -35.75
CA VAL A 637 21.23 -58.70 -35.70
C VAL A 637 20.42 -57.93 -36.72
N GLN A 638 19.57 -58.61 -37.47
CA GLN A 638 18.59 -58.01 -38.37
C GLN A 638 17.19 -58.09 -37.76
N LEU A 639 16.58 -56.96 -37.55
CA LEU A 639 15.21 -56.85 -36.98
C LEU A 639 14.22 -56.48 -38.06
N ASN A 640 13.34 -57.41 -38.37
CA ASN A 640 12.26 -57.15 -39.34
C ASN A 640 11.15 -56.35 -38.65
N LEU A 641 11.01 -55.07 -39.06
CA LEU A 641 9.99 -54.13 -38.56
C LEU A 641 8.91 -53.84 -39.60
N SER A 642 8.84 -54.59 -40.72
CA SER A 642 7.88 -54.35 -41.83
C SER A 642 6.41 -54.31 -41.42
N LYS A 643 6.00 -55.05 -40.34
CA LYS A 643 4.64 -55.08 -39.81
C LYS A 643 4.32 -53.93 -38.86
N LEU A 644 5.26 -53.04 -38.54
CA LEU A 644 4.98 -51.87 -37.72
C LEU A 644 4.50 -50.72 -38.60
N THR A 645 3.53 -49.97 -38.10
CA THR A 645 3.04 -48.76 -38.76
C THR A 645 4.09 -47.66 -38.78
N ALA A 646 4.04 -46.75 -39.74
CA ALA A 646 4.92 -45.58 -39.76
C ALA A 646 4.78 -44.79 -38.44
N GLY A 647 5.93 -44.37 -37.89
CA GLY A 647 5.94 -43.65 -36.61
C GLY A 647 7.26 -43.81 -35.86
N MET A 648 7.33 -43.23 -34.68
CA MET A 648 8.51 -43.31 -33.81
C MET A 648 8.37 -44.47 -32.82
N TYR A 649 9.44 -45.21 -32.62
CA TYR A 649 9.54 -46.34 -31.71
C TYR A 649 10.78 -46.23 -30.84
N VAL A 650 10.71 -46.78 -29.64
CA VAL A 650 11.87 -46.92 -28.72
C VAL A 650 12.31 -48.38 -28.75
N VAL A 651 13.57 -48.59 -29.10
CA VAL A 651 14.17 -49.90 -29.18
C VAL A 651 15.16 -50.10 -28.03
N LYS A 652 14.99 -51.19 -27.26
CA LYS A 652 15.87 -51.58 -26.16
C LYS A 652 16.56 -52.89 -26.55
N ALA A 653 17.89 -52.85 -26.74
CA ALA A 653 18.71 -54.01 -27.03
C ALA A 653 19.50 -54.38 -25.76
N THR A 654 19.58 -55.71 -25.49
CA THR A 654 20.32 -56.27 -24.35
C THR A 654 21.45 -57.18 -24.90
N THR A 655 22.66 -57.04 -24.38
CA THR A 655 23.82 -57.82 -24.75
C THR A 655 24.07 -58.93 -23.74
N LYS A 656 24.95 -59.90 -24.08
CA LYS A 656 25.28 -61.10 -23.29
C LYS A 656 25.88 -60.79 -21.92
N ASP A 657 26.47 -59.60 -21.74
CA ASP A 657 26.94 -59.09 -20.46
C ASP A 657 25.88 -58.32 -19.69
N ASN A 658 24.58 -58.52 -20.02
CA ASN A 658 23.40 -57.89 -19.42
C ASN A 658 23.37 -56.35 -19.50
N LYS A 659 24.21 -55.73 -20.36
CA LYS A 659 24.11 -54.30 -20.63
C LYS A 659 22.98 -54.05 -21.61
N THR A 660 22.28 -52.94 -21.42
CA THR A 660 21.17 -52.51 -22.29
C THR A 660 21.47 -51.19 -22.96
N LYS A 661 21.14 -51.05 -24.24
CA LYS A 661 21.11 -49.78 -24.96
C LYS A 661 19.70 -49.51 -25.47
N THR A 662 19.22 -48.30 -25.19
CA THR A 662 17.90 -47.84 -25.67
C THR A 662 18.13 -46.71 -26.68
N PHE A 663 17.41 -46.73 -27.80
CA PHE A 663 17.53 -45.71 -28.84
C PHE A 663 16.21 -45.56 -29.59
N LYS A 664 16.02 -44.40 -30.21
CA LYS A 664 14.81 -44.06 -30.99
C LYS A 664 14.99 -44.46 -32.46
N VAL A 665 13.94 -45.05 -33.05
CA VAL A 665 13.93 -45.44 -34.45
C VAL A 665 12.66 -44.87 -35.10
N ILE A 666 12.83 -44.26 -36.27
CA ILE A 666 11.74 -43.75 -37.09
C ILE A 666 11.43 -44.81 -38.15
N LYS A 667 10.21 -45.37 -38.11
CA LYS A 667 9.66 -46.28 -39.13
C LYS A 667 8.96 -45.45 -40.22
N LYS A 668 9.38 -45.62 -41.47
CA LYS A 668 8.74 -45.06 -42.67
C LYS A 668 7.69 -45.98 -43.20
#